data_e006a5f72b53da4ee2e91a558851276f
#
_entry.id   e006a5f72b53da4ee2e91a558851276f
#
_cell.length_a   1.000
_cell.length_b   1.000
_cell.length_c   1.000
_cell.angle_alpha   90.00
_cell.angle_beta   90.00
_cell.angle_gamma   90.00
#
_symmetry.space_group_name_H-M   'P 1'
#
loop_
_entity.id
_entity.type
_entity.pdbx_description
1 polymer ?
#
loop_
_entity_poly.entity_id
_entity_poly.type
_entity_poly.pdbx_seq_one_letter_code
_entity_poly.pdbx_strand_id
1 'polypeptide(L)'
;MTYPKCDLPAEPPFLEIDHVGRVFRTSNSDTYIALKDVYLEIKRGEFISIIGHSGCGKSTLLNILAGLDRASSGGIVLEGSEIKKPGPDRMVVFQNHSLLPWLTVRQNIALGVNRVFKHLSKQDRSQLVEEHIDMVNLRAAADKLPKEISGGMKQRVGIARALALRPKVLLLDEPFGALDALTRGGLQEQLMKICNDHKISAVMVTHDVDEALLLSDRIVMMTNGPSAKIGEILTVELPRPRSRMEIVNNPNYYRMRGELVEFLNRQKKIKLNKSKQQETAAISRGKLEKVNLQIGFIPLTDCAPLAIALENGLFAKHGLDVTLSRESSWGSIAAGIKEERLDAAQMVAGMPLSLTLGMGGNQPVPIKTALTLSRNGNAITLSNQLLNSGVKDLATLKQFIDNSSDKLTFGIVHRASMHNFLLRHWLASGGINPDKDVELIVIPPAQMVSNLIAGNIIGYCTGEPWNSRAVHENIGFVIATDMGIWSGHPEKVLGVRAEWAEKYPNTHLALVKALLEACQFCDPMPNREQVLQVICQPKYLNADSVYVRPGFAGVYRTGTGDSLYLQNFNQFLVDNAPMRSEQLWILAQMDRWAILPFPRDYETVIDRLLDIDTYRQAAEQLEIPISSELMLPITLVDGSVFDPKQPSPFAMIA
;
A
#
# COMPACT_ATOMS: atom_id res chain seq x y z
N MET A 1 -52.63 -23.37 44.11
CA MET A 1 -51.18 -23.27 43.92
C MET A 1 -50.91 -23.52 42.44
N THR A 2 -50.73 -22.45 41.68
CA THR A 2 -50.38 -22.48 40.26
C THR A 2 -48.85 -22.51 40.16
N TYR A 3 -48.31 -23.57 39.60
CA TYR A 3 -46.89 -23.67 39.27
C TYR A 3 -46.53 -22.60 38.23
N PRO A 4 -45.41 -21.91 38.41
CA PRO A 4 -44.91 -21.00 37.37
C PRO A 4 -44.57 -21.83 36.11
N LYS A 5 -45.04 -21.35 34.94
CA LYS A 5 -44.62 -21.88 33.65
C LYS A 5 -43.06 -21.82 33.57
N CYS A 6 -42.49 -22.98 33.42
CA CYS A 6 -41.08 -23.10 33.08
C CYS A 6 -40.94 -22.51 31.65
N ASP A 7 -40.29 -21.36 31.52
CA ASP A 7 -39.91 -20.84 30.23
C ASP A 7 -38.99 -21.87 29.58
N LEU A 8 -39.38 -22.35 28.40
CA LEU A 8 -38.52 -23.19 27.57
C LEU A 8 -37.21 -22.43 27.33
N PRO A 9 -36.05 -23.08 27.40
CA PRO A 9 -34.79 -22.40 27.09
C PRO A 9 -34.89 -21.80 25.69
N ALA A 10 -34.56 -20.52 25.54
CA ALA A 10 -34.49 -19.84 24.26
C ALA A 10 -33.59 -20.67 23.32
N GLU A 11 -34.00 -20.82 22.05
CA GLU A 11 -33.16 -21.52 21.09
C GLU A 11 -31.75 -20.90 21.12
N PRO A 12 -30.68 -21.72 21.12
CA PRO A 12 -29.31 -21.19 21.15
C PRO A 12 -29.08 -20.26 19.96
N PRO A 13 -28.32 -19.18 20.15
CA PRO A 13 -28.04 -18.23 19.06
C PRO A 13 -27.39 -18.95 17.88
N PHE A 14 -27.73 -18.52 16.65
CA PHE A 14 -27.15 -19.11 15.43
C PHE A 14 -25.66 -18.89 15.34
N LEU A 15 -25.21 -17.65 15.62
CA LEU A 15 -23.80 -17.26 15.67
C LEU A 15 -23.62 -16.36 16.91
N GLU A 16 -22.69 -16.72 17.77
CA GLU A 16 -22.39 -15.99 18.99
C GLU A 16 -20.93 -15.54 18.99
N ILE A 17 -20.71 -14.28 19.27
CA ILE A 17 -19.43 -13.69 19.61
C ILE A 17 -19.40 -13.60 21.14
N ASP A 18 -18.71 -14.54 21.79
CA ASP A 18 -18.72 -14.68 23.24
C ASP A 18 -17.50 -13.98 23.85
N HIS A 19 -17.69 -12.75 24.36
CA HIS A 19 -16.71 -11.97 25.11
C HIS A 19 -15.32 -11.91 24.47
N VAL A 20 -15.28 -11.73 23.14
CA VAL A 20 -14.06 -11.76 22.34
C VAL A 20 -13.16 -10.57 22.68
N GLY A 21 -11.93 -10.90 23.08
CA GLY A 21 -10.81 -9.99 23.19
C GLY A 21 -9.68 -10.35 22.23
N ARG A 22 -8.96 -9.35 21.72
CA ARG A 22 -7.79 -9.55 20.87
C ARG A 22 -6.65 -8.64 21.29
N VAL A 23 -5.54 -9.27 21.66
CA VAL A 23 -4.29 -8.62 22.06
C VAL A 23 -3.21 -8.98 21.06
N PHE A 24 -2.53 -8.00 20.53
CA PHE A 24 -1.31 -8.16 19.73
C PHE A 24 -0.09 -7.85 20.61
N ARG A 25 0.91 -8.70 20.56
CA ARG A 25 2.22 -8.43 21.18
C ARG A 25 3.06 -7.66 20.15
N THR A 26 3.53 -6.48 20.54
CA THR A 26 4.51 -5.74 19.77
C THR A 26 5.91 -6.28 20.06
N SER A 27 6.85 -5.99 19.17
CA SER A 27 8.25 -6.45 19.29
C SER A 27 8.94 -6.00 20.58
N ASN A 28 8.44 -4.95 21.25
CA ASN A 28 9.00 -4.37 22.46
C ASN A 28 8.36 -4.89 23.77
N SER A 29 7.75 -6.08 23.77
CA SER A 29 7.00 -6.63 24.93
C SER A 29 5.75 -5.81 25.30
N ASP A 30 5.44 -4.72 24.62
CA ASP A 30 4.22 -3.98 24.82
C ASP A 30 3.03 -4.72 24.20
N THR A 31 1.90 -4.64 24.87
CA THR A 31 0.67 -5.27 24.40
C THR A 31 -0.30 -4.23 23.83
N TYR A 32 -0.71 -4.41 22.58
CA TYR A 32 -1.78 -3.62 21.97
C TYR A 32 -3.09 -4.38 22.05
N ILE A 33 -4.04 -3.87 22.83
CA ILE A 33 -5.37 -4.45 22.95
C ILE A 33 -6.24 -3.87 21.81
N ALA A 34 -6.47 -4.65 20.78
CA ALA A 34 -7.31 -4.21 19.66
C ALA A 34 -8.79 -4.30 20.01
N LEU A 35 -9.22 -5.43 20.57
CA LEU A 35 -10.61 -5.68 20.98
C LEU A 35 -10.64 -6.08 22.45
N LYS A 36 -11.67 -5.61 23.15
CA LYS A 36 -11.89 -5.93 24.56
C LYS A 36 -13.37 -6.20 24.80
N ASP A 37 -13.67 -7.43 25.24
CA ASP A 37 -15.00 -7.81 25.71
C ASP A 37 -16.12 -7.54 24.68
N VAL A 38 -15.96 -8.08 23.46
CA VAL A 38 -16.96 -7.96 22.40
C VAL A 38 -17.95 -9.10 22.51
N TYR A 39 -19.22 -8.77 22.81
CA TYR A 39 -20.32 -9.72 22.91
C TYR A 39 -21.42 -9.37 21.91
N LEU A 40 -21.83 -10.35 21.08
CA LEU A 40 -22.93 -10.17 20.12
C LEU A 40 -23.53 -11.51 19.72
N GLU A 41 -24.84 -11.62 19.82
CA GLU A 41 -25.63 -12.72 19.26
C GLU A 41 -26.20 -12.35 17.91
N ILE A 42 -26.13 -13.24 16.94
CA ILE A 42 -26.63 -13.06 15.56
C ILE A 42 -27.62 -14.17 15.24
N LYS A 43 -28.80 -13.80 14.75
CA LYS A 43 -29.85 -14.73 14.37
C LYS A 43 -29.62 -15.31 12.98
N ARG A 44 -30.19 -16.47 12.72
CA ARG A 44 -30.12 -17.07 11.37
C ARG A 44 -30.83 -16.17 10.34
N GLY A 45 -30.15 -15.89 9.23
CA GLY A 45 -30.65 -15.01 8.16
C GLY A 45 -30.60 -13.52 8.48
N GLU A 46 -30.03 -13.12 9.62
CA GLU A 46 -29.88 -11.72 9.99
C GLU A 46 -28.71 -11.07 9.26
N PHE A 47 -28.91 -9.84 8.80
CA PHE A 47 -27.88 -8.99 8.19
C PHE A 47 -27.41 -7.92 9.19
N ILE A 48 -26.16 -7.98 9.62
CA ILE A 48 -25.57 -7.02 10.57
C ILE A 48 -24.50 -6.20 9.88
N SER A 49 -24.52 -4.88 10.08
CA SER A 49 -23.38 -4.03 9.75
C SER A 49 -22.63 -3.62 10.99
N ILE A 50 -21.30 -3.63 10.90
CA ILE A 50 -20.37 -3.13 11.93
C ILE A 50 -19.78 -1.81 11.43
N ILE A 51 -20.07 -0.71 12.12
CA ILE A 51 -19.54 0.62 11.82
C ILE A 51 -18.63 1.14 12.93
N GLY A 52 -17.75 2.07 12.59
CA GLY A 52 -16.81 2.70 13.53
C GLY A 52 -15.63 3.31 12.80
N HIS A 53 -14.87 4.16 13.48
CA HIS A 53 -13.72 4.82 12.88
C HIS A 53 -12.63 3.83 12.42
N SER A 54 -11.77 4.29 11.49
CA SER A 54 -10.61 3.51 11.08
C SER A 54 -9.72 3.15 12.29
N GLY A 55 -9.26 1.88 12.34
CA GLY A 55 -8.44 1.36 13.43
C GLY A 55 -9.20 0.92 14.69
N CYS A 56 -10.54 0.92 14.71
CA CYS A 56 -11.31 0.42 15.86
C CYS A 56 -11.51 -1.12 15.89
N GLY A 57 -10.76 -1.89 15.10
CA GLY A 57 -10.76 -3.35 15.19
C GLY A 57 -11.84 -4.08 14.38
N LYS A 58 -12.61 -3.43 13.50
CA LYS A 58 -13.67 -4.05 12.68
C LYS A 58 -13.17 -5.24 11.85
N SER A 59 -12.12 -5.02 11.05
CA SER A 59 -11.53 -6.08 10.23
C SER A 59 -10.86 -7.17 11.08
N THR A 60 -10.34 -6.81 12.27
CA THR A 60 -9.84 -7.80 13.25
C THR A 60 -10.97 -8.72 13.72
N LEU A 61 -12.11 -8.14 14.08
CA LEU A 61 -13.28 -8.91 14.50
C LEU A 61 -13.80 -9.79 13.35
N LEU A 62 -13.84 -9.26 12.12
CA LEU A 62 -14.24 -10.01 10.93
C LEU A 62 -13.31 -11.20 10.67
N ASN A 63 -11.99 -11.02 10.82
CA ASN A 63 -11.01 -12.09 10.66
C ASN A 63 -11.14 -13.19 11.72
N ILE A 64 -11.49 -12.83 12.94
CA ILE A 64 -11.78 -13.82 14.01
C ILE A 64 -13.06 -14.59 13.66
N LEU A 65 -14.12 -13.93 13.22
CA LEU A 65 -15.34 -14.56 12.71
C LEU A 65 -15.08 -15.52 11.56
N ALA A 66 -14.15 -15.18 10.67
CA ALA A 66 -13.75 -16.04 9.56
C ALA A 66 -12.91 -17.24 9.98
N GLY A 67 -12.38 -17.23 11.21
CA GLY A 67 -11.39 -18.21 11.68
C GLY A 67 -10.00 -18.01 11.07
N LEU A 68 -9.73 -16.84 10.48
CA LEU A 68 -8.43 -16.44 9.92
C LEU A 68 -7.49 -15.92 11.00
N ASP A 69 -8.04 -15.39 12.10
CA ASP A 69 -7.31 -14.99 13.29
C ASP A 69 -7.98 -15.60 14.54
N ARG A 70 -7.24 -15.65 15.65
CA ARG A 70 -7.72 -16.23 16.90
C ARG A 70 -8.00 -15.14 17.93
N ALA A 71 -9.09 -15.30 18.67
CA ALA A 71 -9.32 -14.50 19.86
C ALA A 71 -8.22 -14.76 20.90
N SER A 72 -7.85 -13.74 21.67
CA SER A 72 -6.96 -13.86 22.84
C SER A 72 -7.74 -14.24 24.09
N SER A 73 -9.03 -13.89 24.14
CA SER A 73 -10.00 -14.30 25.17
C SER A 73 -11.39 -14.41 24.54
N GLY A 74 -12.26 -15.20 25.12
CA GLY A 74 -13.57 -15.51 24.55
C GLY A 74 -13.48 -16.40 23.31
N GLY A 75 -14.58 -16.51 22.56
CA GLY A 75 -14.64 -17.36 21.37
C GLY A 75 -15.78 -17.00 20.44
N ILE A 76 -15.82 -17.66 19.28
CA ILE A 76 -16.92 -17.57 18.33
C ILE A 76 -17.58 -18.94 18.23
N VAL A 77 -18.88 -18.97 18.40
CA VAL A 77 -19.68 -20.20 18.34
C VAL A 77 -20.68 -20.08 17.19
N LEU A 78 -20.64 -21.02 16.25
CA LEU A 78 -21.59 -21.14 15.13
C LEU A 78 -22.36 -22.45 15.29
N GLU A 79 -23.68 -22.37 15.44
CA GLU A 79 -24.56 -23.51 15.65
C GLU A 79 -24.04 -24.47 16.74
N GLY A 80 -23.65 -23.94 17.90
CA GLY A 80 -23.14 -24.67 19.02
C GLY A 80 -21.71 -25.21 18.87
N SER A 81 -21.01 -24.90 17.77
CA SER A 81 -19.63 -25.35 17.54
C SER A 81 -18.66 -24.18 17.52
N GLU A 82 -17.60 -24.26 18.31
CA GLU A 82 -16.57 -23.20 18.35
C GLU A 82 -15.77 -23.13 17.04
N ILE A 83 -15.60 -21.91 16.52
CA ILE A 83 -14.80 -21.63 15.33
C ILE A 83 -13.31 -21.58 15.68
N LYS A 84 -12.53 -22.55 15.20
CA LYS A 84 -11.07 -22.63 15.44
C LYS A 84 -10.21 -22.41 14.19
N LYS A 85 -10.79 -22.53 13.00
CA LYS A 85 -10.11 -22.44 11.70
C LYS A 85 -11.08 -22.01 10.61
N PRO A 86 -10.61 -21.52 9.44
CA PRO A 86 -11.48 -21.21 8.30
C PRO A 86 -12.27 -22.43 7.83
N GLY A 87 -13.48 -22.22 7.35
CA GLY A 87 -14.37 -23.26 6.86
C GLY A 87 -15.29 -22.78 5.71
N PRO A 88 -15.83 -23.70 4.89
CA PRO A 88 -16.73 -23.35 3.79
C PRO A 88 -18.12 -22.90 4.23
N ASP A 89 -18.47 -23.10 5.49
CA ASP A 89 -19.68 -22.66 6.14
C ASP A 89 -19.75 -21.13 6.34
N ARG A 90 -18.61 -20.46 6.23
CA ARG A 90 -18.47 -18.99 6.31
C ARG A 90 -17.45 -18.48 5.30
N MET A 91 -17.88 -17.57 4.47
CA MET A 91 -17.07 -17.06 3.37
C MET A 91 -16.81 -15.56 3.52
N VAL A 92 -15.60 -15.14 3.17
CA VAL A 92 -15.17 -13.75 3.23
C VAL A 92 -15.11 -13.15 1.84
N VAL A 93 -15.72 -11.97 1.69
CA VAL A 93 -15.52 -11.08 0.56
C VAL A 93 -14.63 -9.93 1.01
N PHE A 94 -13.39 -9.92 0.56
CA PHE A 94 -12.40 -8.93 0.94
C PHE A 94 -12.53 -7.63 0.14
N GLN A 95 -12.11 -6.52 0.72
CA GLN A 95 -12.05 -5.21 0.08
C GLN A 95 -11.23 -5.23 -1.22
N ASN A 96 -10.10 -5.94 -1.25
CA ASN A 96 -9.20 -6.06 -2.40
C ASN A 96 -9.57 -7.20 -3.38
N HIS A 97 -10.83 -7.57 -3.50
CA HIS A 97 -11.39 -8.60 -4.39
C HIS A 97 -10.71 -9.98 -4.31
N SER A 98 -9.43 -10.07 -4.00
CA SER A 98 -8.61 -11.29 -3.83
C SER A 98 -8.81 -12.33 -4.94
N LEU A 99 -8.93 -11.89 -6.20
CA LEU A 99 -9.03 -12.76 -7.36
C LEU A 99 -7.63 -13.23 -7.77
N LEU A 100 -7.57 -14.50 -8.22
CA LEU A 100 -6.34 -15.03 -8.80
C LEU A 100 -6.19 -14.45 -10.22
N PRO A 101 -5.14 -13.67 -10.50
CA PRO A 101 -5.04 -12.88 -11.72
C PRO A 101 -4.84 -13.72 -12.99
N TRP A 102 -4.37 -14.95 -12.85
CA TRP A 102 -4.16 -15.91 -13.94
C TRP A 102 -5.37 -16.81 -14.21
N LEU A 103 -6.46 -16.69 -13.46
CA LEU A 103 -7.69 -17.42 -13.66
C LEU A 103 -8.78 -16.50 -14.22
N THR A 104 -9.56 -17.04 -15.17
CA THR A 104 -10.74 -16.33 -15.69
C THR A 104 -11.79 -16.14 -14.59
N VAL A 105 -12.83 -15.34 -14.84
CA VAL A 105 -13.98 -15.16 -13.94
C VAL A 105 -14.56 -16.54 -13.57
N ARG A 106 -14.86 -17.37 -14.57
CA ARG A 106 -15.37 -18.73 -14.41
C ARG A 106 -14.45 -19.58 -13.52
N GLN A 107 -13.16 -19.56 -13.80
CA GLN A 107 -12.17 -20.35 -13.07
C GLN A 107 -12.02 -19.86 -11.62
N ASN A 108 -12.08 -18.56 -11.37
CA ASN A 108 -12.04 -18.01 -10.02
C ASN A 108 -13.23 -18.48 -9.16
N ILE A 109 -14.43 -18.58 -9.75
CA ILE A 109 -15.63 -19.10 -9.06
C ILE A 109 -15.51 -20.62 -8.91
N ALA A 110 -15.09 -21.32 -9.94
CA ALA A 110 -14.97 -22.78 -9.95
C ALA A 110 -13.94 -23.31 -8.95
N LEU A 111 -12.94 -22.51 -8.55
CA LEU A 111 -11.87 -22.93 -7.64
C LEU A 111 -12.42 -23.48 -6.32
N GLY A 112 -13.31 -22.71 -5.65
CA GLY A 112 -13.95 -23.12 -4.42
C GLY A 112 -14.92 -24.28 -4.60
N VAL A 113 -15.76 -24.20 -5.63
CA VAL A 113 -16.76 -25.24 -5.98
C VAL A 113 -16.09 -26.60 -6.19
N ASN A 114 -15.01 -26.64 -6.95
CA ASN A 114 -14.26 -27.88 -7.22
C ASN A 114 -13.58 -28.46 -5.97
N ARG A 115 -13.25 -27.61 -5.00
CA ARG A 115 -12.61 -28.06 -3.73
C ARG A 115 -13.62 -28.58 -2.74
N VAL A 116 -14.77 -27.91 -2.61
CA VAL A 116 -15.78 -28.19 -1.58
C VAL A 116 -16.73 -29.28 -2.02
N PHE A 117 -17.22 -29.23 -3.28
CA PHE A 117 -18.25 -30.14 -3.78
C PHE A 117 -17.68 -31.30 -4.59
N LYS A 118 -16.63 -31.96 -4.08
CA LYS A 118 -16.01 -33.12 -4.73
C LYS A 118 -16.96 -34.29 -4.95
N HIS A 119 -18.02 -34.41 -4.16
CA HIS A 119 -19.05 -35.43 -4.25
C HIS A 119 -20.03 -35.21 -5.41
N LEU A 120 -20.12 -33.99 -5.95
CA LEU A 120 -20.95 -33.71 -7.13
C LEU A 120 -20.24 -34.09 -8.41
N SER A 121 -21.03 -34.41 -9.46
CA SER A 121 -20.51 -34.67 -10.79
C SER A 121 -19.80 -33.43 -11.37
N LYS A 122 -18.95 -33.58 -12.36
CA LYS A 122 -18.27 -32.48 -13.05
C LYS A 122 -19.32 -31.54 -13.71
N GLN A 123 -20.41 -32.12 -14.22
CA GLN A 123 -21.48 -31.39 -14.86
C GLN A 123 -22.24 -30.51 -13.85
N ASP A 124 -22.62 -31.06 -12.68
CA ASP A 124 -23.33 -30.33 -11.63
C ASP A 124 -22.47 -29.18 -11.09
N ARG A 125 -21.17 -29.40 -10.88
CA ARG A 125 -20.24 -28.35 -10.46
C ARG A 125 -20.11 -27.25 -11.49
N SER A 126 -20.08 -27.60 -12.78
CA SER A 126 -20.05 -26.62 -13.87
C SER A 126 -21.33 -25.81 -13.90
N GLN A 127 -22.48 -26.47 -13.77
CA GLN A 127 -23.79 -25.81 -13.72
C GLN A 127 -23.87 -24.84 -12.54
N LEU A 128 -23.42 -25.25 -11.35
CA LEU A 128 -23.39 -24.39 -10.16
C LEU A 128 -22.52 -23.13 -10.38
N VAL A 129 -21.41 -23.23 -11.09
CA VAL A 129 -20.56 -22.10 -11.46
C VAL A 129 -21.29 -21.16 -12.41
N GLU A 130 -21.95 -21.69 -13.45
CA GLU A 130 -22.71 -20.89 -14.41
C GLU A 130 -23.88 -20.13 -13.75
N GLU A 131 -24.64 -20.80 -12.88
CA GLU A 131 -25.73 -20.20 -12.11
C GLU A 131 -25.25 -18.97 -11.32
N HIS A 132 -24.05 -19.05 -10.71
CA HIS A 132 -23.51 -17.94 -9.93
C HIS A 132 -22.88 -16.83 -10.81
N ILE A 133 -22.39 -17.16 -12.01
CA ILE A 133 -21.98 -16.17 -13.01
C ILE A 133 -23.22 -15.38 -13.49
N ASP A 134 -24.33 -16.06 -13.75
CA ASP A 134 -25.58 -15.42 -14.16
C ASP A 134 -26.18 -14.57 -13.03
N MET A 135 -26.17 -15.12 -11.81
CA MET A 135 -26.67 -14.43 -10.61
C MET A 135 -26.05 -13.04 -10.43
N VAL A 136 -24.78 -12.87 -10.79
CA VAL A 136 -24.08 -11.58 -10.69
C VAL A 136 -23.97 -10.84 -12.02
N ASN A 137 -24.69 -11.27 -13.06
CA ASN A 137 -24.72 -10.68 -14.40
C ASN A 137 -23.32 -10.56 -15.04
N LEU A 138 -22.53 -11.64 -14.98
CA LEU A 138 -21.16 -11.69 -15.54
C LEU A 138 -20.99 -12.66 -16.70
N ARG A 139 -22.08 -13.16 -17.32
CA ARG A 139 -22.00 -14.15 -18.42
C ARG A 139 -21.13 -13.69 -19.59
N ALA A 140 -21.26 -12.43 -20.00
CA ALA A 140 -20.46 -11.86 -21.09
C ALA A 140 -18.95 -11.71 -20.75
N ALA A 141 -18.58 -11.86 -19.48
CA ALA A 141 -17.21 -11.75 -19.00
C ALA A 141 -16.67 -13.04 -18.38
N ALA A 142 -17.42 -14.16 -18.50
CA ALA A 142 -17.11 -15.41 -17.83
C ALA A 142 -15.70 -15.95 -18.13
N ASP A 143 -15.22 -15.74 -19.33
CA ASP A 143 -13.92 -16.24 -19.79
C ASP A 143 -12.81 -15.17 -19.83
N LYS A 144 -13.10 -13.96 -19.32
CA LYS A 144 -12.12 -12.88 -19.19
C LYS A 144 -11.28 -13.03 -17.91
N LEU A 145 -10.04 -12.55 -17.99
CA LEU A 145 -9.13 -12.46 -16.84
C LEU A 145 -9.47 -11.24 -15.95
N PRO A 146 -9.08 -11.21 -14.70
CA PRO A 146 -9.29 -10.07 -13.80
C PRO A 146 -8.78 -8.73 -14.35
N LYS A 147 -7.70 -8.70 -15.12
CA LYS A 147 -7.17 -7.49 -15.76
C LYS A 147 -8.08 -6.90 -16.85
N GLU A 148 -8.98 -7.70 -17.41
CA GLU A 148 -9.85 -7.34 -18.53
C GLU A 148 -11.25 -6.89 -18.08
N ILE A 149 -11.49 -6.84 -16.78
CA ILE A 149 -12.78 -6.49 -16.19
C ILE A 149 -12.65 -5.31 -15.22
N SER A 150 -13.73 -4.53 -15.09
CA SER A 150 -13.79 -3.36 -14.20
C SER A 150 -13.71 -3.75 -12.72
N GLY A 151 -13.41 -2.78 -11.84
CA GLY A 151 -13.40 -2.98 -10.38
C GLY A 151 -14.73 -3.54 -9.86
N GLY A 152 -15.87 -2.99 -10.33
CA GLY A 152 -17.19 -3.49 -9.98
C GLY A 152 -17.45 -4.92 -10.45
N MET A 153 -16.94 -5.31 -11.61
CA MET A 153 -17.03 -6.70 -12.07
C MET A 153 -16.17 -7.63 -11.20
N LYS A 154 -14.97 -7.21 -10.82
CA LYS A 154 -14.11 -7.98 -9.88
C LYS A 154 -14.81 -8.22 -8.55
N GLN A 155 -15.49 -7.22 -8.02
CA GLN A 155 -16.25 -7.35 -6.76
C GLN A 155 -17.40 -8.35 -6.92
N ARG A 156 -18.15 -8.29 -8.02
CA ARG A 156 -19.19 -9.28 -8.33
C ARG A 156 -18.64 -10.70 -8.44
N VAL A 157 -17.45 -10.89 -9.03
CA VAL A 157 -16.76 -12.20 -9.04
C VAL A 157 -16.44 -12.67 -7.62
N GLY A 158 -15.94 -11.79 -6.75
CA GLY A 158 -15.66 -12.09 -5.34
C GLY A 158 -16.91 -12.57 -4.59
N ILE A 159 -18.04 -11.87 -4.78
CA ILE A 159 -19.34 -12.23 -4.20
C ILE A 159 -19.84 -13.55 -4.76
N ALA A 160 -19.83 -13.75 -6.09
CA ALA A 160 -20.23 -15.00 -6.72
C ALA A 160 -19.41 -16.19 -6.23
N ARG A 161 -18.08 -16.02 -6.11
CA ARG A 161 -17.17 -17.05 -5.56
C ARG A 161 -17.51 -17.42 -4.12
N ALA A 162 -17.88 -16.46 -3.29
CA ALA A 162 -18.28 -16.71 -1.91
C ALA A 162 -19.63 -17.43 -1.85
N LEU A 163 -20.63 -16.96 -2.59
CA LEU A 163 -22.00 -17.50 -2.59
C LEU A 163 -22.07 -18.90 -3.23
N ALA A 164 -21.23 -19.19 -4.24
CA ALA A 164 -21.18 -20.51 -4.89
C ALA A 164 -20.84 -21.66 -3.92
N LEU A 165 -20.27 -21.35 -2.75
CA LEU A 165 -20.00 -22.33 -1.70
C LEU A 165 -21.18 -22.55 -0.75
N ARG A 166 -22.28 -21.83 -0.96
CA ARG A 166 -23.52 -21.90 -0.12
C ARG A 166 -23.18 -21.75 1.37
N PRO A 167 -22.51 -20.66 1.76
CA PRO A 167 -22.12 -20.46 3.14
C PRO A 167 -23.32 -20.22 4.04
N LYS A 168 -23.21 -20.57 5.32
CA LYS A 168 -24.18 -20.21 6.35
C LYS A 168 -24.02 -18.74 6.78
N VAL A 169 -22.77 -18.24 6.76
CA VAL A 169 -22.41 -16.87 7.12
C VAL A 169 -21.59 -16.24 6.00
N LEU A 170 -21.99 -15.04 5.55
CA LEU A 170 -21.26 -14.22 4.60
C LEU A 170 -20.60 -13.06 5.35
N LEU A 171 -19.29 -12.96 5.28
CA LEU A 171 -18.48 -11.93 5.91
C LEU A 171 -18.00 -10.95 4.83
N LEU A 172 -18.26 -9.67 5.00
CA LEU A 172 -18.07 -8.65 3.98
C LEU A 172 -17.18 -7.52 4.56
N ASP A 173 -15.97 -7.32 4.04
CA ASP A 173 -15.08 -6.25 4.47
C ASP A 173 -15.10 -5.12 3.43
N GLU A 174 -15.82 -4.04 3.71
CA GLU A 174 -16.02 -2.87 2.84
C GLU A 174 -16.36 -3.23 1.36
N PRO A 175 -17.36 -4.09 1.11
CA PRO A 175 -17.55 -4.75 -0.18
C PRO A 175 -17.91 -3.81 -1.32
N PHE A 176 -18.30 -2.56 -1.05
CA PHE A 176 -18.79 -1.62 -2.06
C PHE A 176 -17.96 -0.34 -2.16
N GLY A 177 -16.90 -0.19 -1.36
CA GLY A 177 -16.09 1.03 -1.27
C GLY A 177 -15.40 1.44 -2.58
N ALA A 178 -15.05 0.48 -3.44
CA ALA A 178 -14.38 0.72 -4.72
C ALA A 178 -15.33 0.88 -5.92
N LEU A 179 -16.65 0.96 -5.70
CA LEU A 179 -17.66 0.99 -6.76
C LEU A 179 -18.20 2.40 -7.02
N ASP A 180 -18.47 2.71 -8.29
CA ASP A 180 -19.27 3.89 -8.65
C ASP A 180 -20.72 3.77 -8.14
N ALA A 181 -21.41 4.90 -8.01
CA ALA A 181 -22.72 4.98 -7.36
C ALA A 181 -23.80 4.13 -8.04
N LEU A 182 -23.80 4.01 -9.37
CA LEU A 182 -24.81 3.26 -10.12
C LEU A 182 -24.57 1.75 -9.97
N THR A 183 -23.35 1.30 -10.16
CA THR A 183 -22.96 -0.11 -9.98
C THR A 183 -23.18 -0.58 -8.55
N ARG A 184 -22.89 0.29 -7.57
CA ARG A 184 -23.06 0.02 -6.14
C ARG A 184 -24.52 -0.29 -5.79
N GLY A 185 -25.46 0.55 -6.23
CA GLY A 185 -26.89 0.38 -5.91
C GLY A 185 -27.44 -0.97 -6.37
N GLY A 186 -27.23 -1.31 -7.63
CA GLY A 186 -27.72 -2.59 -8.18
C GLY A 186 -27.10 -3.81 -7.50
N LEU A 187 -25.80 -3.74 -7.11
CA LEU A 187 -25.14 -4.85 -6.42
C LEU A 187 -25.65 -5.02 -4.98
N GLN A 188 -25.95 -3.92 -4.29
CA GLN A 188 -26.51 -3.94 -2.93
C GLN A 188 -27.91 -4.58 -2.92
N GLU A 189 -28.79 -4.20 -3.85
CA GLU A 189 -30.12 -4.79 -3.99
C GLU A 189 -30.05 -6.29 -4.32
N GLN A 190 -29.14 -6.66 -5.21
CA GLN A 190 -28.92 -8.04 -5.59
C GLN A 190 -28.39 -8.88 -4.40
N LEU A 191 -27.44 -8.35 -3.62
CA LEU A 191 -26.91 -9.02 -2.43
C LEU A 191 -28.03 -9.21 -1.37
N MET A 192 -28.81 -8.18 -1.09
CA MET A 192 -29.97 -8.29 -0.17
C MET A 192 -30.92 -9.40 -0.59
N LYS A 193 -31.28 -9.42 -1.87
CA LYS A 193 -32.19 -10.44 -2.41
C LYS A 193 -31.62 -11.84 -2.20
N ILE A 194 -30.34 -12.06 -2.54
CA ILE A 194 -29.69 -13.37 -2.40
C ILE A 194 -29.65 -13.80 -0.93
N CYS A 195 -29.24 -12.92 -0.02
CA CYS A 195 -29.18 -13.24 1.41
C CYS A 195 -30.57 -13.60 1.96
N ASN A 196 -31.59 -12.88 1.56
CA ASN A 196 -32.97 -13.12 1.98
C ASN A 196 -33.55 -14.44 1.42
N ASP A 197 -33.39 -14.67 0.10
CA ASP A 197 -33.91 -15.86 -0.58
C ASP A 197 -33.26 -17.16 -0.06
N HIS A 198 -31.99 -17.11 0.30
CA HIS A 198 -31.24 -18.27 0.80
C HIS A 198 -31.06 -18.30 2.32
N LYS A 199 -31.66 -17.35 3.07
CA LYS A 199 -31.51 -17.21 4.53
C LYS A 199 -30.08 -17.22 5.01
N ILE A 200 -29.16 -16.57 4.26
CA ILE A 200 -27.75 -16.42 4.60
C ILE A 200 -27.63 -15.30 5.64
N SER A 201 -27.00 -15.58 6.77
CA SER A 201 -26.66 -14.53 7.72
C SER A 201 -25.46 -13.76 7.20
N ALA A 202 -25.46 -12.42 7.32
CA ALA A 202 -24.37 -11.59 6.81
C ALA A 202 -23.83 -10.68 7.90
N VAL A 203 -22.50 -10.54 7.97
CA VAL A 203 -21.81 -9.56 8.78
C VAL A 203 -20.95 -8.69 7.86
N MET A 204 -21.29 -7.41 7.77
CA MET A 204 -20.63 -6.45 6.90
C MET A 204 -19.91 -5.40 7.71
N VAL A 205 -18.66 -5.13 7.39
CA VAL A 205 -17.92 -3.96 7.84
C VAL A 205 -18.09 -2.86 6.79
N THR A 206 -18.52 -1.68 7.22
CA THR A 206 -18.60 -0.50 6.35
C THR A 206 -18.36 0.78 7.14
N HIS A 207 -17.95 1.83 6.43
CA HIS A 207 -17.89 3.20 6.96
C HIS A 207 -19.02 4.07 6.43
N ASP A 208 -19.86 3.54 5.52
CA ASP A 208 -21.00 4.24 4.92
C ASP A 208 -22.26 3.96 5.73
N VAL A 209 -22.78 5.02 6.38
CA VAL A 209 -23.98 4.96 7.24
C VAL A 209 -25.24 4.63 6.43
N ASP A 210 -25.34 5.17 5.22
CA ASP A 210 -26.51 5.00 4.36
C ASP A 210 -26.56 3.57 3.81
N GLU A 211 -25.40 2.97 3.55
CA GLU A 211 -25.24 1.56 3.19
C GLU A 211 -25.66 0.63 4.34
N ALA A 212 -25.21 0.93 5.56
CA ALA A 212 -25.59 0.16 6.74
C ALA A 212 -27.12 0.18 6.98
N LEU A 213 -27.77 1.33 6.85
CA LEU A 213 -29.22 1.48 6.99
C LEU A 213 -30.01 0.75 5.89
N LEU A 214 -29.48 0.73 4.66
CA LEU A 214 -30.13 0.05 3.54
C LEU A 214 -30.15 -1.47 3.74
N LEU A 215 -29.00 -2.04 4.17
CA LEU A 215 -28.79 -3.49 4.10
C LEU A 215 -29.14 -4.22 5.40
N SER A 216 -28.95 -3.58 6.58
CA SER A 216 -28.87 -4.31 7.84
C SER A 216 -30.18 -4.36 8.61
N ASP A 217 -30.35 -5.42 9.41
CA ASP A 217 -31.40 -5.52 10.42
C ASP A 217 -30.95 -4.85 11.73
N ARG A 218 -29.66 -4.97 12.05
CA ARG A 218 -29.03 -4.24 13.16
C ARG A 218 -27.68 -3.67 12.73
N ILE A 219 -27.34 -2.51 13.29
CA ILE A 219 -26.06 -1.85 13.08
C ILE A 219 -25.32 -1.79 14.41
N VAL A 220 -24.15 -2.42 14.45
CA VAL A 220 -23.27 -2.48 15.60
C VAL A 220 -22.24 -1.36 15.48
N MET A 221 -22.24 -0.45 16.46
CA MET A 221 -21.36 0.70 16.54
C MET A 221 -20.18 0.43 17.46
N MET A 222 -18.98 0.37 16.92
CA MET A 222 -17.77 0.13 17.72
C MET A 222 -17.16 1.41 18.26
N THR A 223 -16.66 1.37 19.49
CA THR A 223 -15.90 2.44 20.11
C THR A 223 -14.51 2.56 19.45
N ASN A 224 -13.80 3.67 19.74
CA ASN A 224 -12.42 3.81 19.26
C ASN A 224 -11.47 2.79 19.90
N GLY A 225 -10.42 2.36 19.16
CA GLY A 225 -9.25 1.70 19.75
C GLY A 225 -8.31 2.68 20.47
N PRO A 226 -7.35 2.17 21.27
CA PRO A 226 -7.21 0.77 21.71
C PRO A 226 -8.35 0.30 22.64
N SER A 227 -8.45 -1.01 22.84
CA SER A 227 -9.49 -1.64 23.68
C SER A 227 -10.91 -1.34 23.15
N ALA A 228 -11.09 -1.43 21.84
CA ALA A 228 -12.39 -1.22 21.23
C ALA A 228 -13.40 -2.30 21.64
N LYS A 229 -14.63 -1.87 21.85
CA LYS A 229 -15.77 -2.73 22.21
C LYS A 229 -17.02 -2.27 21.48
N ILE A 230 -18.10 -3.02 21.57
CA ILE A 230 -19.41 -2.56 21.12
C ILE A 230 -19.85 -1.40 22.00
N GLY A 231 -20.10 -0.25 21.40
CA GLY A 231 -20.59 0.94 22.08
C GLY A 231 -22.10 0.95 22.14
N GLU A 232 -22.77 0.82 20.99
CA GLU A 232 -24.22 0.83 20.85
C GLU A 232 -24.64 -0.12 19.73
N ILE A 233 -25.87 -0.59 19.76
CA ILE A 233 -26.48 -1.40 18.70
C ILE A 233 -27.81 -0.73 18.32
N LEU A 234 -27.95 -0.37 17.05
CA LEU A 234 -29.16 0.19 16.49
C LEU A 234 -29.94 -0.90 15.73
N THR A 235 -31.19 -1.12 16.11
CA THR A 235 -32.14 -1.94 15.31
C THR A 235 -32.71 -1.06 14.18
N VAL A 236 -32.67 -1.55 12.94
CA VAL A 236 -33.13 -0.80 11.78
C VAL A 236 -34.62 -1.02 11.55
N GLU A 237 -35.41 -0.03 11.96
CA GLU A 237 -36.89 -0.03 11.88
C GLU A 237 -37.40 0.43 10.50
N LEU A 238 -36.80 -0.11 9.42
CA LEU A 238 -37.27 0.15 8.05
C LEU A 238 -37.86 -1.12 7.44
N PRO A 239 -38.99 -1.04 6.76
CA PRO A 239 -39.63 -2.21 6.16
C PRO A 239 -38.78 -2.83 5.06
N ARG A 240 -38.93 -4.14 4.84
CA ARG A 240 -38.32 -4.88 3.73
C ARG A 240 -39.36 -5.27 2.68
N PRO A 241 -39.07 -5.36 1.39
CA PRO A 241 -37.75 -5.05 0.76
C PRO A 241 -37.46 -3.56 0.78
N ARG A 242 -36.16 -3.18 0.86
CA ARG A 242 -35.72 -1.79 0.90
C ARG A 242 -35.13 -1.39 -0.44
N SER A 243 -35.57 -0.27 -0.98
CA SER A 243 -34.90 0.44 -2.07
C SER A 243 -34.38 1.78 -1.57
N ARG A 244 -33.34 2.30 -2.22
CA ARG A 244 -32.77 3.60 -1.85
C ARG A 244 -33.78 4.74 -1.90
N MET A 245 -34.67 4.72 -2.90
CA MET A 245 -35.69 5.77 -3.05
C MET A 245 -36.74 5.70 -1.95
N GLU A 246 -37.16 4.50 -1.54
CA GLU A 246 -38.19 4.31 -0.51
C GLU A 246 -37.68 4.65 0.89
N ILE A 247 -36.44 4.25 1.24
CA ILE A 247 -35.91 4.53 2.57
C ILE A 247 -35.67 6.02 2.80
N VAL A 248 -35.21 6.78 1.80
CA VAL A 248 -35.00 8.24 1.91
C VAL A 248 -36.31 9.00 2.16
N ASN A 249 -37.44 8.47 1.74
CA ASN A 249 -38.77 9.06 1.98
C ASN A 249 -39.37 8.67 3.35
N ASN A 250 -38.71 7.78 4.11
CA ASN A 250 -39.17 7.34 5.42
C ASN A 250 -38.65 8.25 6.53
N PRO A 251 -39.48 8.85 7.38
CA PRO A 251 -39.02 9.72 8.50
C PRO A 251 -38.06 9.04 9.45
N ASN A 252 -38.19 7.73 9.70
CA ASN A 252 -37.33 6.95 10.56
C ASN A 252 -35.88 6.85 10.02
N TYR A 253 -35.70 6.95 8.69
CA TYR A 253 -34.37 6.93 8.07
C TYR A 253 -33.49 8.09 8.59
N TYR A 254 -34.01 9.31 8.57
CA TYR A 254 -33.25 10.49 9.03
C TYR A 254 -32.98 10.46 10.53
N ARG A 255 -33.90 9.95 11.32
CA ARG A 255 -33.72 9.77 12.77
C ARG A 255 -32.56 8.79 13.03
N MET A 256 -32.63 7.61 12.47
CA MET A 256 -31.60 6.58 12.65
C MET A 256 -30.24 7.00 12.08
N ARG A 257 -30.23 7.67 10.91
CA ARG A 257 -29.02 8.26 10.34
C ARG A 257 -28.40 9.29 11.27
N GLY A 258 -29.22 10.13 11.89
CA GLY A 258 -28.80 11.11 12.90
C GLY A 258 -28.13 10.43 14.10
N GLU A 259 -28.72 9.38 14.66
CA GLU A 259 -28.17 8.61 15.79
C GLU A 259 -26.79 8.01 15.45
N LEU A 260 -26.64 7.41 14.27
CA LEU A 260 -25.37 6.84 13.81
C LEU A 260 -24.27 7.91 13.64
N VAL A 261 -24.61 9.03 13.00
CA VAL A 261 -23.68 10.15 12.78
C VAL A 261 -23.31 10.82 14.13
N GLU A 262 -24.26 10.96 15.05
CA GLU A 262 -24.00 11.49 16.38
C GLU A 262 -23.04 10.61 17.18
N PHE A 263 -23.25 9.28 17.17
CA PHE A 263 -22.33 8.33 17.79
C PHE A 263 -20.92 8.47 17.21
N LEU A 264 -20.77 8.47 15.89
CA LEU A 264 -19.46 8.62 15.23
C LEU A 264 -18.79 9.93 15.59
N ASN A 265 -19.52 11.04 15.59
CA ASN A 265 -19.02 12.36 15.99
C ASN A 265 -18.60 12.41 17.47
N ARG A 266 -19.37 11.78 18.36
CA ARG A 266 -19.03 11.64 19.78
C ARG A 266 -17.73 10.87 19.96
N GLN A 267 -17.55 9.76 19.26
CA GLN A 267 -16.31 8.99 19.26
C GLN A 267 -15.14 9.81 18.70
N LYS A 268 -15.34 10.58 17.62
CA LYS A 268 -14.32 11.49 17.08
C LYS A 268 -13.88 12.55 18.10
N LYS A 269 -14.83 13.17 18.81
CA LYS A 269 -14.53 14.14 19.89
C LYS A 269 -13.73 13.49 21.03
N ILE A 270 -14.08 12.27 21.46
CA ILE A 270 -13.34 11.53 22.51
C ILE A 270 -11.89 11.28 22.05
N LYS A 271 -11.69 10.90 20.79
CA LYS A 271 -10.35 10.66 20.22
C LYS A 271 -9.54 11.98 20.18
N LEU A 272 -10.13 13.07 19.74
CA LEU A 272 -9.51 14.41 19.71
C LEU A 272 -9.17 14.93 21.10
N ASN A 273 -10.04 14.74 22.09
CA ASN A 273 -9.80 15.19 23.47
C ASN A 273 -8.67 14.37 24.13
N LYS A 274 -8.58 13.05 23.87
CA LYS A 274 -7.45 12.24 24.34
C LYS A 274 -6.14 12.70 23.70
N SER A 275 -6.13 13.02 22.40
CA SER A 275 -4.95 13.55 21.72
C SER A 275 -4.53 14.90 22.32
N LYS A 276 -5.48 15.83 22.53
CA LYS A 276 -5.20 17.14 23.13
C LYS A 276 -4.66 17.02 24.56
N GLN A 277 -5.18 16.12 25.37
CA GLN A 277 -4.66 15.89 26.73
C GLN A 277 -3.23 15.33 26.72
N GLN A 278 -2.88 14.49 25.74
CA GLN A 278 -1.53 14.01 25.55
C GLN A 278 -0.59 15.11 25.02
N GLU A 279 -1.07 15.96 24.09
CA GLU A 279 -0.34 17.14 23.61
C GLU A 279 -0.04 18.15 24.72
N THR A 280 -1.02 18.47 25.57
CA THR A 280 -0.83 19.42 26.70
C THR A 280 0.17 18.88 27.73
N ALA A 281 0.20 17.57 27.97
CA ALA A 281 1.18 16.94 28.85
C ALA A 281 2.62 16.89 28.26
N ALA A 282 2.76 16.89 26.93
CA ALA A 282 4.05 16.92 26.23
C ALA A 282 4.65 18.33 26.19
N ILE A 283 3.82 19.35 25.93
CA ILE A 283 4.22 20.78 25.92
C ILE A 283 4.77 21.22 27.29
N SER A 284 4.24 20.70 28.38
CA SER A 284 4.67 21.03 29.74
C SER A 284 6.06 20.47 30.11
N ARG A 285 6.67 19.61 29.27
CA ARG A 285 7.97 18.95 29.53
C ARG A 285 9.12 19.42 28.66
N GLY A 286 8.95 20.45 27.80
CA GLY A 286 9.98 20.92 26.85
C GLY A 286 10.41 19.86 25.85
N LYS A 287 9.52 18.95 25.45
CA LYS A 287 9.75 17.79 24.57
C LYS A 287 8.95 17.86 23.26
N LEU A 288 9.15 16.83 22.43
CA LEU A 288 8.56 16.65 21.10
C LEU A 288 7.03 16.80 21.11
N GLU A 289 6.50 17.42 20.09
CA GLU A 289 5.05 17.69 19.94
C GLU A 289 4.28 16.39 19.65
N LYS A 290 4.92 15.43 18.95
CA LYS A 290 4.38 14.11 18.61
C LYS A 290 5.47 13.06 18.75
N VAL A 291 5.25 12.06 19.61
CA VAL A 291 6.24 11.00 19.88
C VAL A 291 6.00 9.78 18.99
N ASN A 292 4.73 9.34 18.87
CA ASN A 292 4.36 8.14 18.14
C ASN A 292 4.21 8.45 16.65
N LEU A 293 5.06 7.85 15.81
CA LEU A 293 5.08 8.09 14.37
C LEU A 293 4.85 6.81 13.57
N GLN A 294 4.07 6.94 12.50
CA GLN A 294 3.92 5.90 11.47
C GLN A 294 4.72 6.30 10.24
N ILE A 295 5.75 5.54 9.89
CA ILE A 295 6.63 5.85 8.75
C ILE A 295 6.52 4.76 7.70
N GLY A 296 6.11 5.15 6.47
CA GLY A 296 5.97 4.24 5.35
C GLY A 296 7.28 3.98 4.62
N PHE A 297 7.50 2.73 4.16
CA PHE A 297 8.63 2.37 3.32
C PHE A 297 8.27 1.25 2.33
N ILE A 298 9.06 1.13 1.27
CA ILE A 298 8.99 0.04 0.29
C ILE A 298 10.15 -0.93 0.53
N PRO A 299 9.94 -2.27 0.41
CA PRO A 299 10.98 -3.28 0.62
C PRO A 299 12.01 -3.29 -0.51
N LEU A 300 12.96 -2.38 -0.43
CA LEU A 300 14.14 -2.23 -1.28
C LEU A 300 15.38 -2.05 -0.38
N THR A 301 16.60 -2.29 -0.88
CA THR A 301 17.82 -2.16 -0.09
C THR A 301 18.00 -0.79 0.53
N ASP A 302 17.46 0.23 -0.11
CA ASP A 302 17.51 1.62 0.34
C ASP A 302 16.59 1.96 1.53
N CYS A 303 15.80 0.99 2.05
CA CYS A 303 15.12 1.12 3.34
C CYS A 303 16.10 1.00 4.54
N ALA A 304 17.37 0.70 4.29
CA ALA A 304 18.37 0.46 5.32
C ALA A 304 18.43 1.53 6.42
N PRO A 305 18.44 2.85 6.13
CA PRO A 305 18.46 3.86 7.20
C PRO A 305 17.25 3.77 8.14
N LEU A 306 16.06 3.50 7.61
CA LEU A 306 14.85 3.33 8.42
C LEU A 306 14.93 2.10 9.32
N ALA A 307 15.34 0.97 8.73
CA ALA A 307 15.49 -0.28 9.46
C ALA A 307 16.55 -0.16 10.56
N ILE A 308 17.71 0.41 10.26
CA ILE A 308 18.79 0.62 11.24
C ILE A 308 18.41 1.62 12.32
N ALA A 309 17.69 2.70 11.97
CA ALA A 309 17.21 3.65 12.97
C ALA A 309 16.29 2.98 14.00
N LEU A 310 15.47 2.03 13.57
CA LEU A 310 14.60 1.27 14.47
C LEU A 310 15.40 0.24 15.29
N GLU A 311 16.19 -0.61 14.64
CA GLU A 311 16.89 -1.73 15.30
C GLU A 311 18.00 -1.27 16.25
N ASN A 312 18.71 -0.20 15.91
CA ASN A 312 19.76 0.38 16.76
C ASN A 312 19.20 1.38 17.79
N GLY A 313 17.87 1.53 17.89
CA GLY A 313 17.24 2.40 18.87
C GLY A 313 17.48 3.90 18.65
N LEU A 314 17.86 4.34 17.44
CA LEU A 314 18.13 5.75 17.15
C LEU A 314 16.90 6.62 17.22
N PHE A 315 15.73 6.11 16.83
CA PHE A 315 14.46 6.81 17.03
C PHE A 315 14.21 7.06 18.52
N ALA A 316 14.35 6.01 19.35
CA ALA A 316 14.17 6.11 20.80
C ALA A 316 15.20 7.04 21.46
N LYS A 317 16.45 7.05 20.97
CA LYS A 317 17.53 8.00 21.39
C LYS A 317 17.08 9.45 21.24
N HIS A 318 16.35 9.75 20.17
CA HIS A 318 15.80 11.09 19.89
C HIS A 318 14.38 11.28 20.45
N GLY A 319 13.90 10.39 21.31
CA GLY A 319 12.60 10.52 21.99
C GLY A 319 11.40 10.11 21.14
N LEU A 320 11.60 9.47 20.00
CA LEU A 320 10.55 9.03 19.08
C LEU A 320 10.19 7.56 19.31
N ASP A 321 8.90 7.25 19.23
CA ASP A 321 8.36 5.88 19.16
C ASP A 321 7.84 5.66 17.74
N VAL A 322 8.60 4.91 16.93
CA VAL A 322 8.35 4.77 15.50
C VAL A 322 7.88 3.37 15.17
N THR A 323 6.77 3.30 14.45
CA THR A 323 6.31 2.08 13.78
C THR A 323 6.59 2.22 12.28
N LEU A 324 7.37 1.28 11.72
CA LEU A 324 7.61 1.22 10.28
C LEU A 324 6.48 0.45 9.59
N SER A 325 5.81 1.09 8.63
CA SER A 325 4.75 0.50 7.81
C SER A 325 5.31 0.05 6.46
N ARG A 326 5.41 -1.26 6.26
CA ARG A 326 5.84 -1.85 4.99
C ARG A 326 4.70 -1.74 3.97
N GLU A 327 4.88 -0.92 2.97
CA GLU A 327 3.89 -0.65 1.92
C GLU A 327 4.15 -1.52 0.67
N SER A 328 3.08 -1.83 -0.06
CA SER A 328 3.15 -2.73 -1.23
C SER A 328 3.50 -2.00 -2.53
N SER A 329 3.33 -0.69 -2.58
CA SER A 329 3.54 0.13 -3.78
C SER A 329 3.78 1.60 -3.44
N TRP A 330 4.36 2.34 -4.37
CA TRP A 330 4.49 3.81 -4.24
C TRP A 330 3.13 4.52 -4.21
N GLY A 331 2.11 3.93 -4.82
CA GLY A 331 0.74 4.42 -4.72
C GLY A 331 0.18 4.33 -3.30
N SER A 332 0.49 3.26 -2.54
CA SER A 332 0.06 3.14 -1.14
C SER A 332 0.82 4.08 -0.20
N ILE A 333 2.10 4.40 -0.50
CA ILE A 333 2.83 5.49 0.18
C ILE A 333 2.10 6.83 -0.03
N ALA A 334 1.82 7.17 -1.30
CA ALA A 334 1.13 8.43 -1.63
C ALA A 334 -0.24 8.53 -0.96
N ALA A 335 -1.04 7.46 -0.98
CA ALA A 335 -2.32 7.40 -0.30
C ALA A 335 -2.16 7.55 1.22
N GLY A 336 -1.22 6.83 1.84
CA GLY A 336 -0.97 6.89 3.28
C GLY A 336 -0.60 8.29 3.79
N ILE A 337 0.16 9.06 3.01
CA ILE A 337 0.51 10.45 3.31
C ILE A 337 -0.71 11.37 3.14
N LYS A 338 -1.48 11.22 2.05
CA LYS A 338 -2.69 12.01 1.78
C LYS A 338 -3.77 11.81 2.86
N GLU A 339 -3.95 10.57 3.28
CA GLU A 339 -4.97 10.14 4.24
C GLU A 339 -4.52 10.31 5.71
N GLU A 340 -3.33 10.86 5.94
CA GLU A 340 -2.74 11.04 7.28
C GLU A 340 -2.53 9.72 8.06
N ARG A 341 -2.54 8.60 7.37
CA ARG A 341 -2.21 7.29 7.92
C ARG A 341 -0.72 7.18 8.22
N LEU A 342 0.10 7.82 7.39
CA LEU A 342 1.55 7.92 7.56
C LEU A 342 1.91 9.37 7.94
N ASP A 343 2.75 9.53 8.94
CA ASP A 343 3.33 10.80 9.36
C ASP A 343 4.44 11.25 8.44
N ALA A 344 5.27 10.29 8.06
CA ALA A 344 6.40 10.44 7.16
C ALA A 344 6.51 9.20 6.26
N ALA A 345 7.24 9.31 5.17
CA ALA A 345 7.54 8.16 4.32
C ALA A 345 8.88 8.30 3.61
N GLN A 346 9.51 7.16 3.35
CA GLN A 346 10.50 7.03 2.29
C GLN A 346 9.77 7.22 0.96
N MET A 347 10.23 8.13 0.13
CA MET A 347 9.66 8.45 -1.19
C MET A 347 10.72 8.37 -2.27
N VAL A 348 10.35 7.95 -3.49
CA VAL A 348 11.20 8.19 -4.68
C VAL A 348 11.39 9.68 -4.88
N ALA A 349 12.59 10.13 -5.28
CA ALA A 349 13.01 11.53 -5.22
C ALA A 349 12.07 12.54 -5.91
N GLY A 350 11.33 12.15 -6.95
CA GLY A 350 10.36 13.01 -7.63
C GLY A 350 8.94 12.95 -7.06
N MET A 351 8.65 12.05 -6.11
CA MET A 351 7.30 11.93 -5.55
C MET A 351 6.88 13.16 -4.75
N PRO A 352 7.72 13.80 -3.95
CA PRO A 352 7.37 15.05 -3.27
C PRO A 352 6.86 16.13 -4.23
N LEU A 353 7.54 16.34 -5.36
CA LEU A 353 7.09 17.24 -6.42
C LEU A 353 5.75 16.82 -7.02
N SER A 354 5.60 15.53 -7.32
CA SER A 354 4.38 14.99 -7.94
C SER A 354 3.15 15.14 -7.04
N LEU A 355 3.31 15.00 -5.73
CA LEU A 355 2.24 15.21 -4.74
C LEU A 355 1.94 16.69 -4.56
N THR A 356 2.97 17.53 -4.43
CA THR A 356 2.83 18.98 -4.24
C THR A 356 2.15 19.66 -5.43
N LEU A 357 2.41 19.19 -6.65
CA LEU A 357 1.85 19.75 -7.87
C LEU A 357 0.59 19.03 -8.39
N GLY A 358 0.15 17.96 -7.72
CA GLY A 358 -1.09 17.26 -8.07
C GLY A 358 -1.02 16.47 -9.38
N MET A 359 0.08 15.76 -9.63
CA MET A 359 0.28 14.94 -10.84
C MET A 359 -0.92 14.04 -11.16
N GLY A 360 -1.30 13.97 -12.45
CA GLY A 360 -2.38 13.11 -12.93
C GLY A 360 -3.79 13.60 -12.56
N GLY A 361 -3.97 14.90 -12.29
CA GLY A 361 -5.26 15.49 -11.92
C GLY A 361 -5.67 15.25 -10.46
N ASN A 362 -4.76 14.75 -9.63
CA ASN A 362 -4.99 14.60 -8.20
C ASN A 362 -5.00 15.96 -7.48
N GLN A 363 -5.68 16.04 -6.35
CA GLN A 363 -5.57 17.22 -5.49
C GLN A 363 -4.12 17.36 -4.99
N PRO A 364 -3.52 18.58 -5.08
CA PRO A 364 -2.21 18.87 -4.54
C PRO A 364 -2.13 18.59 -3.02
N VAL A 365 -1.04 17.99 -2.59
CA VAL A 365 -0.71 17.79 -1.19
C VAL A 365 0.71 18.33 -0.99
N PRO A 366 0.88 19.52 -0.39
CA PRO A 366 2.20 20.09 -0.16
C PRO A 366 3.06 19.19 0.71
N ILE A 367 4.23 18.83 0.20
CA ILE A 367 5.21 17.99 0.88
C ILE A 367 6.45 18.83 1.20
N LYS A 368 7.08 18.54 2.34
CA LYS A 368 8.44 18.98 2.68
C LYS A 368 9.39 17.79 2.70
N THR A 369 10.60 18.02 2.22
CA THR A 369 11.71 17.08 2.31
C THR A 369 12.93 17.76 2.92
N ALA A 370 13.40 17.23 4.04
CA ALA A 370 14.56 17.71 4.76
C ALA A 370 15.78 16.80 4.59
N LEU A 371 15.63 15.62 3.97
CA LEU A 371 16.67 14.61 3.96
C LEU A 371 16.61 13.75 2.71
N THR A 372 17.74 13.62 2.01
CA THR A 372 17.99 12.55 1.05
C THR A 372 18.49 11.32 1.82
N LEU A 373 17.71 10.22 1.75
CA LEU A 373 17.96 8.98 2.51
C LEU A 373 18.97 8.06 1.83
N SER A 374 18.97 8.04 0.49
CA SER A 374 19.88 7.22 -0.30
C SER A 374 20.15 7.82 -1.68
N ARG A 375 21.30 7.45 -2.23
CA ARG A 375 21.72 7.77 -3.59
C ARG A 375 22.07 6.50 -4.33
N ASN A 376 21.90 6.49 -5.66
CA ASN A 376 22.16 5.35 -6.54
C ASN A 376 21.37 4.08 -6.16
N GLY A 377 21.78 2.93 -6.65
CA GLY A 377 21.25 1.62 -6.29
C GLY A 377 20.23 1.04 -7.28
N ASN A 378 20.16 1.61 -8.50
CA ASN A 378 19.28 1.14 -9.56
C ASN A 378 20.05 0.49 -10.70
N ALA A 379 19.39 -0.45 -11.38
CA ALA A 379 19.90 -0.99 -12.62
C ALA A 379 18.78 -1.23 -13.65
N ILE A 380 19.18 -1.28 -14.91
CA ILE A 380 18.34 -1.70 -16.02
C ILE A 380 18.63 -3.15 -16.31
N THR A 381 17.64 -4.00 -16.08
CA THR A 381 17.72 -5.44 -16.29
C THR A 381 16.87 -5.83 -17.49
N LEU A 382 17.43 -6.62 -18.40
CA LEU A 382 16.76 -7.19 -19.58
C LEU A 382 16.61 -8.69 -19.44
N SER A 383 15.63 -9.26 -20.13
CA SER A 383 15.42 -10.71 -20.23
C SER A 383 16.59 -11.39 -20.96
N ASN A 384 16.99 -12.57 -20.50
CA ASN A 384 17.99 -13.39 -21.21
C ASN A 384 17.56 -13.78 -22.63
N GLN A 385 16.27 -13.66 -22.97
CA GLN A 385 15.81 -13.82 -24.36
C GLN A 385 16.45 -12.78 -25.28
N LEU A 386 16.61 -11.53 -24.82
CA LEU A 386 17.29 -10.49 -25.60
C LEU A 386 18.79 -10.75 -25.70
N LEU A 387 19.43 -11.25 -24.66
CA LEU A 387 20.84 -11.64 -24.69
C LEU A 387 21.07 -12.75 -25.72
N ASN A 388 20.21 -13.76 -25.73
CA ASN A 388 20.24 -14.86 -26.70
C ASN A 388 19.98 -14.39 -28.14
N SER A 389 19.27 -13.27 -28.31
CA SER A 389 19.03 -12.60 -29.59
C SER A 389 20.14 -11.63 -30.00
N GLY A 390 21.24 -11.58 -29.25
CA GLY A 390 22.41 -10.76 -29.57
C GLY A 390 22.41 -9.34 -28.96
N VAL A 391 21.45 -9.00 -28.12
CA VAL A 391 21.40 -7.70 -27.45
C VAL A 391 22.43 -7.66 -26.31
N LYS A 392 23.43 -6.80 -26.44
CA LYS A 392 24.55 -6.66 -25.47
C LYS A 392 24.74 -5.24 -24.96
N ASP A 393 24.26 -4.29 -25.72
CA ASP A 393 24.39 -2.85 -25.47
C ASP A 393 23.18 -2.08 -26.03
N LEU A 394 23.17 -0.78 -25.82
CA LEU A 394 22.07 0.09 -26.26
C LEU A 394 21.93 0.12 -27.78
N ALA A 395 23.04 0.02 -28.54
CA ALA A 395 23.01 0.04 -30.01
C ALA A 395 22.36 -1.25 -30.57
N THR A 396 22.71 -2.41 -30.01
CA THR A 396 22.10 -3.70 -30.39
C THR A 396 20.64 -3.81 -29.90
N LEU A 397 20.29 -3.20 -28.79
CA LEU A 397 18.91 -3.06 -28.35
C LEU A 397 18.09 -2.22 -29.35
N LYS A 398 18.63 -1.09 -29.81
CA LYS A 398 17.99 -0.24 -30.82
C LYS A 398 17.73 -1.05 -32.11
N GLN A 399 18.75 -1.76 -32.63
CA GLN A 399 18.59 -2.62 -33.80
C GLN A 399 17.51 -3.70 -33.61
N PHE A 400 17.45 -4.29 -32.42
CA PHE A 400 16.43 -5.28 -32.11
C PHE A 400 15.03 -4.66 -32.13
N ILE A 401 14.85 -3.48 -31.52
CA ILE A 401 13.57 -2.75 -31.51
C ILE A 401 13.14 -2.37 -32.92
N ASP A 402 14.05 -1.85 -33.74
CA ASP A 402 13.75 -1.42 -35.13
C ASP A 402 13.32 -2.58 -36.04
N ASN A 403 13.75 -3.81 -35.74
CA ASN A 403 13.38 -5.02 -36.46
C ASN A 403 12.21 -5.77 -35.85
N SER A 404 11.69 -5.31 -34.70
CA SER A 404 10.58 -5.96 -33.99
C SER A 404 9.23 -5.51 -34.55
N SER A 405 8.30 -6.45 -34.76
CA SER A 405 6.92 -6.13 -35.14
C SER A 405 6.08 -5.56 -34.01
N ASP A 406 6.44 -5.88 -32.78
CA ASP A 406 5.70 -5.51 -31.60
C ASP A 406 6.52 -4.59 -30.69
N LYS A 407 5.85 -3.66 -30.02
CA LYS A 407 6.51 -2.79 -29.05
C LYS A 407 6.99 -3.59 -27.84
N LEU A 408 8.24 -3.41 -27.47
CA LEU A 408 8.79 -3.97 -26.27
C LEU A 408 8.28 -3.24 -25.02
N THR A 409 7.83 -3.99 -24.01
CA THR A 409 7.31 -3.45 -22.77
C THR A 409 8.36 -3.48 -21.68
N PHE A 410 8.60 -2.33 -21.02
CA PHE A 410 9.51 -2.20 -19.88
C PHE A 410 8.74 -1.86 -18.61
N GLY A 411 9.20 -2.42 -17.47
CA GLY A 411 8.68 -2.10 -16.15
C GLY A 411 9.38 -0.89 -15.52
N ILE A 412 8.59 0.02 -14.95
CA ILE A 412 9.05 1.12 -14.09
C ILE A 412 8.29 1.08 -12.77
N VAL A 413 8.84 1.65 -11.70
CA VAL A 413 8.20 1.55 -10.38
C VAL A 413 7.20 2.66 -10.09
N HIS A 414 7.41 3.86 -10.66
CA HIS A 414 6.54 5.03 -10.52
C HIS A 414 6.89 6.08 -11.58
N ARG A 415 5.88 6.81 -12.10
CA ARG A 415 6.12 7.83 -13.16
C ARG A 415 7.06 8.95 -12.74
N ALA A 416 7.04 9.36 -11.47
CA ALA A 416 7.91 10.41 -10.91
C ALA A 416 9.17 9.83 -10.21
N SER A 417 9.64 8.64 -10.58
CA SER A 417 10.82 8.02 -9.99
C SER A 417 12.08 8.25 -10.82
N MET A 418 13.23 8.24 -10.17
CA MET A 418 14.52 8.22 -10.86
C MET A 418 14.65 7.03 -11.81
N HIS A 419 14.12 5.86 -11.44
CA HIS A 419 14.03 4.68 -12.31
C HIS A 419 13.41 5.00 -13.68
N ASN A 420 12.30 5.76 -13.70
CA ASN A 420 11.65 6.17 -14.93
C ASN A 420 12.50 7.18 -15.71
N PHE A 421 13.02 8.19 -15.04
CA PHE A 421 13.77 9.26 -15.70
C PHE A 421 15.11 8.76 -16.27
N LEU A 422 15.82 7.91 -15.53
CA LEU A 422 17.08 7.31 -15.96
C LEU A 422 16.87 6.33 -17.12
N LEU A 423 15.83 5.47 -17.05
CA LEU A 423 15.49 4.56 -18.15
C LEU A 423 15.15 5.36 -19.42
N ARG A 424 14.32 6.39 -19.32
CA ARG A 424 13.95 7.24 -20.45
C ARG A 424 15.15 7.97 -21.04
N HIS A 425 16.02 8.53 -20.20
CA HIS A 425 17.24 9.19 -20.63
C HIS A 425 18.18 8.21 -21.34
N TRP A 426 18.40 7.04 -20.74
CA TRP A 426 19.24 5.99 -21.31
C TRP A 426 18.73 5.50 -22.67
N LEU A 427 17.44 5.21 -22.80
CA LEU A 427 16.84 4.84 -24.10
C LEU A 427 17.01 5.96 -25.13
N ALA A 428 16.73 7.20 -24.76
CA ALA A 428 16.83 8.34 -25.65
C ALA A 428 18.28 8.61 -26.11
N SER A 429 19.29 8.39 -25.25
CA SER A 429 20.71 8.53 -25.61
C SER A 429 21.16 7.53 -26.69
N GLY A 430 20.45 6.39 -26.82
CA GLY A 430 20.63 5.42 -27.89
C GLY A 430 19.73 5.61 -29.10
N GLY A 431 19.02 6.75 -29.18
CA GLY A 431 18.08 7.03 -30.28
C GLY A 431 16.77 6.22 -30.23
N ILE A 432 16.41 5.67 -29.05
CA ILE A 432 15.13 4.99 -28.81
C ILE A 432 14.17 5.99 -28.16
N ASN A 433 13.06 6.29 -28.83
CA ASN A 433 12.05 7.17 -28.26
C ASN A 433 11.19 6.40 -27.23
N PRO A 434 11.27 6.73 -25.91
CA PRO A 434 10.61 5.95 -24.87
C PRO A 434 9.07 6.02 -24.87
N ASP A 435 8.48 6.94 -25.64
CA ASP A 435 7.02 7.07 -25.77
C ASP A 435 6.48 6.48 -27.07
N LYS A 436 7.34 6.32 -28.11
CA LYS A 436 6.94 5.83 -29.42
C LYS A 436 7.41 4.40 -29.70
N ASP A 437 8.66 4.08 -29.36
CA ASP A 437 9.32 2.84 -29.79
C ASP A 437 9.13 1.72 -28.78
N VAL A 438 8.84 2.05 -27.52
CA VAL A 438 8.62 1.07 -26.43
C VAL A 438 7.36 1.42 -25.63
N GLU A 439 6.95 0.51 -24.73
CA GLU A 439 5.89 0.74 -23.78
C GLU A 439 6.46 0.71 -22.35
N LEU A 440 6.11 1.72 -21.53
CA LEU A 440 6.52 1.80 -20.13
C LEU A 440 5.32 1.61 -19.22
N ILE A 441 5.35 0.54 -18.41
CA ILE A 441 4.25 0.22 -17.46
C ILE A 441 4.72 0.26 -16.02
N VAL A 442 3.83 0.73 -15.12
CA VAL A 442 4.14 0.80 -13.69
C VAL A 442 3.90 -0.56 -13.03
N ILE A 443 4.94 -1.12 -12.42
CA ILE A 443 4.91 -2.40 -11.71
C ILE A 443 5.55 -2.22 -10.33
N PRO A 444 4.95 -2.74 -9.24
CA PRO A 444 5.61 -2.76 -7.94
C PRO A 444 6.96 -3.48 -7.99
N PRO A 445 8.02 -2.98 -7.31
CA PRO A 445 9.37 -3.58 -7.38
C PRO A 445 9.41 -5.09 -7.16
N ALA A 446 8.70 -5.59 -6.16
CA ALA A 446 8.67 -7.02 -5.81
C ALA A 446 8.04 -7.92 -6.90
N GLN A 447 7.35 -7.33 -7.88
CA GLN A 447 6.71 -8.06 -8.98
C GLN A 447 7.53 -8.02 -10.28
N MET A 448 8.65 -7.29 -10.34
CA MET A 448 9.43 -7.12 -11.57
C MET A 448 9.94 -8.46 -12.11
N VAL A 449 10.59 -9.27 -11.28
CA VAL A 449 11.17 -10.57 -11.68
C VAL A 449 10.08 -11.52 -12.16
N SER A 450 8.95 -11.61 -11.47
CA SER A 450 7.84 -12.49 -11.88
C SER A 450 7.20 -12.06 -13.21
N ASN A 451 7.13 -10.76 -13.49
CA ASN A 451 6.65 -10.25 -14.78
C ASN A 451 7.66 -10.49 -15.91
N LEU A 452 8.97 -10.45 -15.61
CA LEU A 452 10.03 -10.79 -16.57
C LEU A 452 9.97 -12.30 -16.92
N ILE A 453 9.80 -13.18 -15.92
CA ILE A 453 9.61 -14.63 -16.11
C ILE A 453 8.38 -14.92 -16.96
N ALA A 454 7.27 -14.25 -16.70
CA ALA A 454 6.01 -14.43 -17.41
C ALA A 454 6.02 -13.88 -18.85
N GLY A 455 7.08 -13.15 -19.25
CA GLY A 455 7.16 -12.48 -20.55
C GLY A 455 6.21 -11.28 -20.70
N ASN A 456 5.64 -10.78 -19.61
CA ASN A 456 4.80 -9.57 -19.61
C ASN A 456 5.62 -8.30 -19.86
N ILE A 457 6.89 -8.32 -19.52
CA ILE A 457 7.90 -7.28 -19.78
C ILE A 457 9.17 -7.95 -20.29
N ILE A 458 9.93 -7.22 -21.09
CA ILE A 458 11.21 -7.66 -21.63
C ILE A 458 12.40 -7.13 -20.84
N GLY A 459 12.16 -6.12 -20.02
CA GLY A 459 13.14 -5.50 -19.15
C GLY A 459 12.49 -4.53 -18.17
N TYR A 460 13.27 -4.02 -17.25
CA TYR A 460 12.79 -3.05 -16.25
C TYR A 460 13.95 -2.22 -15.69
N CYS A 461 13.61 -1.09 -15.06
CA CYS A 461 14.51 -0.33 -14.21
C CYS A 461 13.95 -0.32 -12.77
N THR A 462 14.73 -0.81 -11.81
CA THR A 462 14.35 -0.86 -10.40
C THR A 462 15.56 -0.84 -9.47
N GLY A 463 15.31 -0.58 -8.19
CA GLY A 463 16.32 -0.73 -7.12
C GLY A 463 16.56 -2.20 -6.74
N GLU A 464 17.68 -2.43 -6.03
CA GLU A 464 18.01 -3.74 -5.49
C GLU A 464 17.01 -4.18 -4.38
N PRO A 465 16.80 -5.53 -4.22
CA PRO A 465 17.60 -6.65 -4.72
C PRO A 465 17.09 -7.29 -6.03
N TRP A 466 16.17 -6.68 -6.74
CA TRP A 466 15.41 -7.34 -7.81
C TRP A 466 16.24 -7.57 -9.09
N ASN A 467 17.26 -6.74 -9.35
CA ASN A 467 18.20 -6.94 -10.45
C ASN A 467 19.14 -8.11 -10.16
N SER A 468 19.77 -8.10 -8.99
CA SER A 468 20.65 -9.18 -8.53
C SER A 468 19.90 -10.53 -8.46
N ARG A 469 18.61 -10.53 -8.11
CA ARG A 469 17.78 -11.71 -8.11
C ARG A 469 17.58 -12.27 -9.53
N ALA A 470 17.23 -11.42 -10.49
CA ALA A 470 17.04 -11.85 -11.88
C ALA A 470 18.31 -12.48 -12.47
N VAL A 471 19.48 -11.88 -12.16
CA VAL A 471 20.79 -12.41 -12.58
C VAL A 471 21.10 -13.74 -11.89
N HIS A 472 20.91 -13.83 -10.57
CA HIS A 472 21.17 -15.04 -9.81
C HIS A 472 20.29 -16.23 -10.25
N GLU A 473 19.01 -15.98 -10.53
CA GLU A 473 18.07 -16.97 -11.02
C GLU A 473 18.23 -17.27 -12.52
N ASN A 474 19.22 -16.65 -13.20
CA ASN A 474 19.49 -16.79 -14.64
C ASN A 474 18.29 -16.46 -15.54
N ILE A 475 17.51 -15.44 -15.17
CA ILE A 475 16.31 -15.00 -15.89
C ILE A 475 16.60 -13.76 -16.74
N GLY A 476 17.48 -12.89 -16.24
CA GLY A 476 17.84 -11.64 -16.88
C GLY A 476 19.30 -11.27 -16.67
N PHE A 477 19.71 -10.24 -17.37
CA PHE A 477 21.05 -9.66 -17.26
C PHE A 477 20.95 -8.15 -17.10
N VAL A 478 21.91 -7.55 -16.39
CA VAL A 478 22.00 -6.09 -16.21
C VAL A 478 22.77 -5.52 -17.39
N ILE A 479 22.10 -4.65 -18.16
CA ILE A 479 22.70 -3.97 -19.33
C ILE A 479 23.33 -2.64 -18.94
N ALA A 480 22.79 -1.97 -17.92
CA ALA A 480 23.32 -0.70 -17.42
C ALA A 480 22.99 -0.53 -15.94
N THR A 481 23.88 0.12 -15.19
CA THR A 481 23.60 0.63 -13.86
C THR A 481 23.35 2.13 -13.91
N ASP A 482 22.65 2.67 -12.92
CA ASP A 482 22.42 4.10 -12.79
C ASP A 482 23.73 4.90 -12.68
N MET A 483 24.78 4.30 -12.10
CA MET A 483 26.11 4.93 -12.05
C MET A 483 26.73 5.18 -13.43
N GLY A 484 26.32 4.39 -14.43
CA GLY A 484 26.66 4.59 -15.85
C GLY A 484 25.75 5.59 -16.56
N ILE A 485 24.79 6.22 -15.87
CA ILE A 485 23.87 7.23 -16.43
C ILE A 485 24.06 8.56 -15.69
N TRP A 486 23.84 8.55 -14.38
CA TRP A 486 24.09 9.68 -13.47
C TRP A 486 24.54 9.16 -12.10
N SER A 487 25.86 9.13 -11.88
CA SER A 487 26.42 8.73 -10.59
C SER A 487 26.14 9.78 -9.51
N GLY A 488 25.67 9.34 -8.37
CA GLY A 488 25.35 10.21 -7.23
C GLY A 488 23.96 10.84 -7.27
N HIS A 489 23.06 10.40 -8.15
CA HIS A 489 21.70 10.92 -8.19
C HIS A 489 20.92 10.60 -6.89
N PRO A 490 19.97 11.47 -6.47
CA PRO A 490 19.09 11.20 -5.34
C PRO A 490 18.14 10.06 -5.69
N GLU A 491 18.02 9.06 -4.81
CA GLU A 491 17.11 7.95 -5.08
C GLU A 491 15.92 7.98 -4.14
N LYS A 492 16.16 8.03 -2.83
CA LYS A 492 15.09 8.12 -1.84
C LYS A 492 15.26 9.35 -0.96
N VAL A 493 14.12 9.98 -0.66
CA VAL A 493 14.04 11.13 0.23
C VAL A 493 13.04 10.87 1.34
N LEU A 494 13.20 11.58 2.46
CA LEU A 494 12.19 11.64 3.52
C LEU A 494 11.13 12.67 3.12
N GLY A 495 9.88 12.24 2.98
CA GLY A 495 8.76 13.13 2.71
C GLY A 495 7.79 13.19 3.89
N VAL A 496 7.41 14.41 4.26
CA VAL A 496 6.35 14.72 5.25
C VAL A 496 5.40 15.74 4.67
N ARG A 497 4.14 15.79 5.11
CA ARG A 497 3.25 16.89 4.71
C ARG A 497 3.77 18.22 5.27
N ALA A 498 3.67 19.30 4.50
CA ALA A 498 4.12 20.62 4.92
C ALA A 498 3.44 21.06 6.22
N GLU A 499 2.12 20.89 6.30
CA GLU A 499 1.33 21.18 7.50
C GLU A 499 1.79 20.37 8.73
N TRP A 500 2.18 19.09 8.52
CA TRP A 500 2.71 18.24 9.58
C TRP A 500 4.06 18.77 10.09
N ALA A 501 4.98 19.13 9.19
CA ALA A 501 6.28 19.69 9.56
C ALA A 501 6.14 21.02 10.34
N GLU A 502 5.21 21.90 9.92
CA GLU A 502 4.92 23.16 10.60
C GLU A 502 4.28 22.95 11.97
N LYS A 503 3.44 21.93 12.10
CA LYS A 503 2.76 21.60 13.36
C LYS A 503 3.66 20.91 14.38
N TYR A 504 4.66 20.14 13.90
CA TYR A 504 5.53 19.31 14.74
C TYR A 504 7.02 19.54 14.48
N PRO A 505 7.55 20.78 14.56
CA PRO A 505 8.90 21.12 14.14
C PRO A 505 10.00 20.40 14.93
N ASN A 506 9.84 20.26 16.28
CA ASN A 506 10.83 19.54 17.08
C ASN A 506 10.80 18.03 16.80
N THR A 507 9.63 17.47 16.56
CA THR A 507 9.46 16.08 16.15
C THR A 507 10.09 15.83 14.78
N HIS A 508 9.89 16.75 13.81
CA HIS A 508 10.51 16.68 12.49
C HIS A 508 12.04 16.72 12.58
N LEU A 509 12.57 17.65 13.37
CA LEU A 509 14.01 17.74 13.63
C LEU A 509 14.56 16.45 14.27
N ALA A 510 13.89 15.90 15.27
CA ALA A 510 14.28 14.65 15.92
C ALA A 510 14.27 13.46 14.94
N LEU A 511 13.29 13.40 14.05
CA LEU A 511 13.20 12.38 12.99
C LEU A 511 14.37 12.49 12.01
N VAL A 512 14.70 13.68 11.54
CA VAL A 512 15.82 13.94 10.63
C VAL A 512 17.13 13.56 11.30
N LYS A 513 17.34 13.89 12.57
CA LYS A 513 18.54 13.51 13.35
C LYS A 513 18.69 11.98 13.44
N ALA A 514 17.63 11.28 13.81
CA ALA A 514 17.67 9.82 13.95
C ALA A 514 18.03 9.14 12.62
N LEU A 515 17.51 9.64 11.51
CA LEU A 515 17.78 9.09 10.19
C LEU A 515 19.17 9.47 9.65
N LEU A 516 19.69 10.67 9.97
CA LEU A 516 21.07 11.04 9.65
C LEU A 516 22.08 10.14 10.36
N GLU A 517 21.91 9.87 11.65
CA GLU A 517 22.75 8.91 12.39
C GLU A 517 22.64 7.49 11.77
N ALA A 518 21.45 7.09 11.33
CA ALA A 518 21.28 5.81 10.65
C ALA A 518 22.02 5.77 9.31
N CYS A 519 21.97 6.85 8.54
CA CYS A 519 22.76 6.99 7.30
C CYS A 519 24.27 6.87 7.56
N GLN A 520 24.77 7.56 8.62
CA GLN A 520 26.16 7.44 9.04
C GLN A 520 26.55 5.99 9.39
N PHE A 521 25.64 5.24 10.01
CA PHE A 521 25.90 3.85 10.35
C PHE A 521 25.86 2.95 9.12
N CYS A 522 24.93 3.18 8.18
CA CYS A 522 24.72 2.32 7.01
C CYS A 522 25.87 2.41 5.98
N ASP A 523 26.52 3.55 5.86
CA ASP A 523 27.43 3.82 4.75
C ASP A 523 28.79 3.09 4.84
N PRO A 524 29.51 3.06 5.98
CA PRO A 524 30.83 2.43 6.08
C PRO A 524 30.80 0.92 5.79
N MET A 525 31.73 0.46 4.93
CA MET A 525 31.84 -0.95 4.54
C MET A 525 31.89 -1.94 5.72
N PRO A 526 32.57 -1.67 6.85
CA PRO A 526 32.56 -2.57 8.00
C PRO A 526 31.17 -2.84 8.60
N ASN A 527 30.24 -1.90 8.46
CA ASN A 527 28.87 -2.03 8.99
C ASN A 527 27.92 -2.72 8.01
N ARG A 528 28.28 -2.80 6.72
CA ARG A 528 27.42 -3.30 5.65
C ARG A 528 26.91 -4.72 5.89
N GLU A 529 27.70 -5.58 6.52
CA GLU A 529 27.29 -6.94 6.85
C GLU A 529 26.18 -6.96 7.92
N GLN A 530 26.30 -6.12 8.94
CA GLN A 530 25.24 -5.98 9.96
C GLN A 530 23.98 -5.37 9.35
N VAL A 531 24.10 -4.36 8.51
CA VAL A 531 22.98 -3.74 7.81
C VAL A 531 22.28 -4.78 6.93
N LEU A 532 23.04 -5.60 6.18
CA LEU A 532 22.54 -6.68 5.35
C LEU A 532 21.67 -7.65 6.17
N GLN A 533 22.18 -8.12 7.32
CA GLN A 533 21.44 -9.04 8.21
C GLN A 533 20.13 -8.44 8.71
N VAL A 534 20.11 -7.14 8.97
CA VAL A 534 18.90 -6.44 9.41
C VAL A 534 17.88 -6.35 8.28
N ILE A 535 18.29 -5.83 7.12
CA ILE A 535 17.32 -5.57 6.03
C ILE A 535 16.78 -6.84 5.37
N CYS A 536 17.49 -7.96 5.43
CA CYS A 536 17.02 -9.25 4.91
C CYS A 536 15.87 -9.86 5.73
N GLN A 537 15.60 -9.38 6.95
CA GLN A 537 14.56 -9.91 7.82
C GLN A 537 13.16 -9.82 7.19
N PRO A 538 12.21 -10.71 7.55
CA PRO A 538 10.86 -10.75 6.99
C PRO A 538 10.07 -9.45 7.11
N LYS A 539 10.32 -8.66 8.15
CA LYS A 539 9.65 -7.38 8.39
C LYS A 539 10.14 -6.24 7.47
N TYR A 540 11.29 -6.42 6.81
CA TYR A 540 11.85 -5.45 5.86
C TYR A 540 11.76 -5.99 4.43
N LEU A 541 12.87 -6.48 3.86
CA LEU A 541 12.88 -6.99 2.48
C LEU A 541 12.18 -8.35 2.34
N ASN A 542 12.36 -9.23 3.32
CA ASN A 542 11.98 -10.64 3.21
C ASN A 542 12.63 -11.31 1.99
N ALA A 543 13.93 -11.11 1.82
CA ALA A 543 14.73 -11.62 0.72
C ALA A 543 15.97 -12.34 1.24
N ASP A 544 16.41 -13.36 0.50
CA ASP A 544 17.67 -14.05 0.81
C ASP A 544 18.86 -13.10 0.62
N SER A 545 19.80 -13.17 1.53
CA SER A 545 21.01 -12.35 1.51
C SER A 545 21.84 -12.53 0.23
N VAL A 546 21.72 -13.67 -0.45
CA VAL A 546 22.39 -13.94 -1.73
C VAL A 546 21.96 -12.96 -2.83
N TYR A 547 20.72 -12.47 -2.79
CA TYR A 547 20.18 -11.47 -3.73
C TYR A 547 20.53 -10.03 -3.31
N VAL A 548 20.64 -9.78 -2.01
CA VAL A 548 20.85 -8.43 -1.48
C VAL A 548 22.35 -8.06 -1.47
N ARG A 549 23.21 -9.03 -1.15
CA ARG A 549 24.67 -8.84 -1.02
C ARG A 549 25.37 -8.22 -2.24
N PRO A 550 25.08 -8.62 -3.50
CA PRO A 550 25.78 -8.06 -4.66
C PRO A 550 25.67 -6.55 -4.78
N GLY A 551 24.48 -5.98 -4.58
CA GLY A 551 24.27 -4.53 -4.60
C GLY A 551 24.74 -3.79 -3.36
N PHE A 552 25.11 -4.51 -2.28
CA PHE A 552 25.44 -3.93 -0.98
C PHE A 552 26.93 -4.08 -0.59
N ALA A 553 27.59 -5.15 -1.06
CA ALA A 553 28.95 -5.53 -0.65
C ALA A 553 30.02 -5.33 -1.72
N GLY A 554 29.71 -4.67 -2.82
CA GLY A 554 30.70 -4.17 -3.78
C GLY A 554 31.05 -5.08 -4.98
N VAL A 555 30.57 -6.33 -5.05
CA VAL A 555 30.75 -7.21 -6.24
C VAL A 555 29.41 -7.46 -6.90
N TYR A 556 29.20 -6.80 -8.02
CA TYR A 556 27.94 -6.81 -8.76
C TYR A 556 28.08 -7.65 -10.04
N ARG A 557 27.29 -8.71 -10.16
CA ARG A 557 27.28 -9.57 -11.34
C ARG A 557 26.26 -9.06 -12.36
N THR A 558 26.67 -8.92 -13.61
CA THR A 558 25.80 -8.45 -14.69
C THR A 558 24.98 -9.56 -15.34
N GLY A 559 25.37 -10.81 -15.20
CA GLY A 559 24.73 -11.93 -15.90
C GLY A 559 25.30 -12.21 -17.30
N THR A 560 26.23 -11.39 -17.80
CA THR A 560 26.93 -11.55 -19.09
C THR A 560 28.27 -12.23 -18.95
N GLY A 561 28.62 -12.69 -17.76
CA GLY A 561 29.93 -13.21 -17.40
C GLY A 561 30.83 -12.20 -16.70
N ASP A 562 30.51 -10.93 -16.78
CA ASP A 562 31.25 -9.84 -16.17
C ASP A 562 30.82 -9.60 -14.72
N SER A 563 31.73 -9.02 -13.94
CA SER A 563 31.45 -8.50 -12.61
C SER A 563 31.94 -7.07 -12.50
N LEU A 564 31.10 -6.22 -11.93
CA LEU A 564 31.42 -4.81 -11.67
C LEU A 564 31.75 -4.64 -10.19
N TYR A 565 32.76 -3.81 -9.89
CA TYR A 565 33.08 -3.44 -8.53
C TYR A 565 32.47 -2.06 -8.22
N LEU A 566 31.28 -2.08 -7.62
CA LEU A 566 30.47 -0.87 -7.40
C LEU A 566 30.56 -0.45 -5.92
N GLN A 567 31.63 0.25 -5.54
CA GLN A 567 31.83 0.68 -4.15
C GLN A 567 30.71 1.59 -3.60
N ASN A 568 30.10 2.36 -4.48
CA ASN A 568 29.15 3.42 -4.11
C ASN A 568 27.74 3.18 -4.71
N PHE A 569 27.39 1.92 -4.95
CA PHE A 569 26.12 1.58 -5.60
C PHE A 569 24.89 1.93 -4.72
N ASN A 570 24.94 1.65 -3.42
CA ASN A 570 23.98 2.18 -2.45
C ASN A 570 24.73 3.10 -1.48
N GLN A 571 24.51 4.39 -1.59
CA GLN A 571 25.13 5.40 -0.71
C GLN A 571 24.10 5.98 0.23
N PHE A 572 24.47 6.16 1.50
CA PHE A 572 23.58 6.65 2.55
C PHE A 572 24.10 7.92 3.24
N LEU A 573 25.39 8.24 3.13
CA LEU A 573 26.01 9.38 3.81
C LEU A 573 26.85 10.24 2.85
N VAL A 574 26.32 10.60 1.71
CA VAL A 574 26.98 11.58 0.82
C VAL A 574 25.96 12.64 0.47
N ASP A 575 26.20 13.88 0.90
CA ASP A 575 25.30 15.00 0.65
C ASP A 575 23.82 14.66 0.89
N ASN A 576 23.49 14.33 2.14
CA ASN A 576 22.12 14.05 2.55
C ASN A 576 21.22 15.32 2.54
N ALA A 577 21.82 16.51 2.29
CA ALA A 577 21.05 17.73 2.07
C ALA A 577 20.14 17.57 0.83
N PRO A 578 18.88 18.00 0.89
CA PRO A 578 18.05 18.05 -0.29
C PRO A 578 18.53 19.17 -1.22
N MET A 579 19.07 18.78 -2.40
CA MET A 579 19.69 19.74 -3.33
C MET A 579 18.65 20.38 -4.26
N ARG A 580 18.74 21.68 -4.42
CA ARG A 580 17.89 22.47 -5.31
C ARG A 580 18.07 22.06 -6.79
N SER A 581 19.32 21.85 -7.22
CA SER A 581 19.65 21.43 -8.59
C SER A 581 19.01 20.09 -8.97
N GLU A 582 18.95 19.14 -8.03
CA GLU A 582 18.34 17.82 -8.25
C GLU A 582 16.83 17.92 -8.48
N GLN A 583 16.14 18.71 -7.66
CA GLN A 583 14.70 18.90 -7.81
C GLN A 583 14.34 19.67 -9.09
N LEU A 584 15.16 20.63 -9.50
CA LEU A 584 15.02 21.34 -10.76
C LEU A 584 15.22 20.39 -11.96
N TRP A 585 16.23 19.51 -11.91
CA TRP A 585 16.43 18.48 -12.94
C TRP A 585 15.23 17.54 -13.05
N ILE A 586 14.75 17.03 -11.90
CA ILE A 586 13.55 16.16 -11.86
C ILE A 586 12.34 16.86 -12.47
N LEU A 587 12.13 18.13 -12.13
CA LEU A 587 11.04 18.93 -12.67
C LEU A 587 11.17 19.12 -14.21
N ALA A 588 12.38 19.37 -14.69
CA ALA A 588 12.67 19.46 -16.12
C ALA A 588 12.44 18.12 -16.85
N GLN A 589 12.75 16.98 -16.22
CA GLN A 589 12.42 15.67 -16.78
C GLN A 589 10.92 15.39 -16.79
N MET A 590 10.18 15.81 -15.77
CA MET A 590 8.72 15.68 -15.75
C MET A 590 8.08 16.44 -16.91
N ASP A 591 8.55 17.63 -17.23
CA ASP A 591 8.09 18.42 -18.37
C ASP A 591 8.52 17.80 -19.71
N ARG A 592 9.80 17.44 -19.85
CA ARG A 592 10.36 16.79 -21.05
C ARG A 592 9.53 15.58 -21.50
N TRP A 593 9.07 14.78 -20.55
CA TRP A 593 8.33 13.55 -20.80
C TRP A 593 6.81 13.70 -20.64
N ALA A 594 6.29 14.93 -20.69
CA ALA A 594 4.87 15.26 -20.57
C ALA A 594 4.16 14.60 -19.36
N ILE A 595 4.90 14.41 -18.26
CA ILE A 595 4.37 13.84 -17.01
C ILE A 595 3.68 14.95 -16.19
N LEU A 596 4.33 16.13 -16.14
CA LEU A 596 3.85 17.32 -15.46
C LEU A 596 4.47 18.55 -16.12
N PRO A 597 3.69 19.59 -16.46
CA PRO A 597 4.23 20.80 -17.06
C PRO A 597 5.13 21.56 -16.08
N PHE A 598 6.17 22.21 -16.61
CA PHE A 598 7.08 23.01 -15.80
C PHE A 598 6.36 24.25 -15.25
N PRO A 599 6.24 24.40 -13.91
CA PRO A 599 5.49 25.51 -13.33
C PRO A 599 6.20 26.84 -13.54
N ARG A 600 5.44 27.92 -13.77
CA ARG A 600 6.01 29.26 -13.94
C ARG A 600 6.66 29.80 -12.66
N ASP A 601 6.15 29.39 -11.51
CA ASP A 601 6.60 29.75 -10.17
C ASP A 601 7.50 28.67 -9.54
N TYR A 602 8.26 27.95 -10.37
CA TYR A 602 9.08 26.80 -9.98
C TYR A 602 10.01 27.10 -8.79
N GLU A 603 10.55 28.32 -8.69
CA GLU A 603 11.39 28.71 -7.55
C GLU A 603 10.61 28.64 -6.23
N THR A 604 9.41 29.20 -6.21
CA THR A 604 8.52 29.14 -5.03
C THR A 604 8.13 27.70 -4.69
N VAL A 605 7.88 26.88 -5.69
CA VAL A 605 7.57 25.45 -5.50
C VAL A 605 8.74 24.73 -4.83
N ILE A 606 9.95 24.92 -5.36
CA ILE A 606 11.17 24.29 -4.80
C ILE A 606 11.48 24.82 -3.39
N ASP A 607 11.35 26.12 -3.15
CA ASP A 607 11.58 26.72 -1.83
C ASP A 607 10.61 26.20 -0.75
N ARG A 608 9.37 25.94 -1.14
CA ARG A 608 8.38 25.35 -0.21
C ARG A 608 8.59 23.86 0.01
N LEU A 609 9.12 23.16 -1.00
CA LEU A 609 9.39 21.72 -0.96
C LEU A 609 10.58 21.38 -0.07
N LEU A 610 11.68 22.13 -0.19
CA LEU A 610 12.95 21.82 0.48
C LEU A 610 12.97 22.44 1.89
N ASP A 611 13.16 21.60 2.90
CA ASP A 611 13.32 22.03 4.29
C ASP A 611 14.80 21.96 4.70
N ILE A 612 15.60 22.84 4.09
CA ILE A 612 17.04 22.91 4.27
C ILE A 612 17.40 23.34 5.70
N ASP A 613 16.57 24.17 6.33
CA ASP A 613 16.82 24.69 7.66
C ASP A 613 16.73 23.57 8.72
N THR A 614 15.72 22.70 8.63
CA THR A 614 15.63 21.51 9.49
C THR A 614 16.81 20.57 9.28
N TYR A 615 17.26 20.35 8.01
CA TYR A 615 18.46 19.57 7.73
C TYR A 615 19.72 20.18 8.36
N ARG A 616 19.96 21.48 8.15
CA ARG A 616 21.12 22.19 8.69
C ARG A 616 21.18 22.08 10.22
N GLN A 617 20.05 22.35 10.87
CA GLN A 617 19.94 22.28 12.33
C GLN A 617 20.24 20.85 12.84
N ALA A 618 19.75 19.82 12.13
CA ALA A 618 20.03 18.43 12.49
C ALA A 618 21.52 18.09 12.31
N ALA A 619 22.12 18.47 11.18
CA ALA A 619 23.50 18.19 10.86
C ALA A 619 24.47 18.92 11.81
N GLU A 620 24.21 20.20 12.15
CA GLU A 620 24.97 20.96 13.13
C GLU A 620 24.96 20.30 14.52
N GLN A 621 23.77 19.84 14.98
CA GLN A 621 23.64 19.17 16.27
C GLN A 621 24.33 17.79 16.31
N LEU A 622 24.55 17.18 15.16
CA LEU A 622 25.24 15.90 15.01
C LEU A 622 26.70 16.04 14.56
N GLU A 623 27.20 17.27 14.43
CA GLU A 623 28.56 17.59 13.96
C GLU A 623 28.87 17.02 12.57
N ILE A 624 27.86 16.94 11.71
CA ILE A 624 27.99 16.47 10.32
C ILE A 624 28.38 17.66 9.43
N PRO A 625 29.40 17.54 8.59
CA PRO A 625 29.76 18.59 7.62
C PRO A 625 28.62 18.88 6.66
N ILE A 626 28.36 20.14 6.40
CA ILE A 626 27.30 20.60 5.50
C ILE A 626 27.92 21.18 4.24
N SER A 627 27.50 20.72 3.06
CA SER A 627 27.87 21.36 1.79
C SER A 627 27.25 22.76 1.71
N SER A 628 28.07 23.74 1.34
CA SER A 628 27.59 25.12 1.12
C SER A 628 26.92 25.33 -0.23
N GLU A 629 27.12 24.44 -1.19
CA GLU A 629 26.59 24.55 -2.55
C GLU A 629 25.45 23.59 -2.83
N LEU A 630 24.24 24.13 -2.93
CA LEU A 630 23.01 23.39 -3.24
C LEU A 630 22.56 23.53 -4.71
N MET A 631 23.36 24.21 -5.55
CA MET A 631 23.06 24.58 -6.94
C MET A 631 24.18 24.18 -7.90
N LEU A 632 24.72 22.97 -7.75
CA LEU A 632 25.75 22.45 -8.65
C LEU A 632 25.17 22.01 -9.99
N PRO A 633 25.87 22.26 -11.12
CA PRO A 633 25.51 21.66 -12.39
C PRO A 633 25.54 20.13 -12.31
N ILE A 634 24.60 19.48 -13.03
CA ILE A 634 24.51 18.02 -13.09
C ILE A 634 25.06 17.56 -14.43
N THR A 635 26.14 16.77 -14.40
CA THR A 635 26.73 16.17 -15.61
C THR A 635 26.32 14.71 -15.70
N LEU A 636 25.71 14.33 -16.81
CA LEU A 636 25.35 12.95 -17.12
C LEU A 636 26.49 12.26 -17.86
N VAL A 637 26.50 10.93 -17.87
CA VAL A 637 27.61 10.14 -18.46
C VAL A 637 27.69 10.31 -19.97
N ASP A 638 26.60 10.62 -20.67
CA ASP A 638 26.59 10.95 -22.09
C ASP A 638 27.21 12.33 -22.41
N GLY A 639 27.74 13.04 -21.41
CA GLY A 639 28.34 14.37 -21.53
C GLY A 639 27.32 15.53 -21.51
N SER A 640 26.04 15.24 -21.42
CA SER A 640 25.03 16.30 -21.26
C SER A 640 25.14 16.96 -19.88
N VAL A 641 25.00 18.29 -19.84
CA VAL A 641 25.09 19.09 -18.61
C VAL A 641 23.80 19.84 -18.38
N PHE A 642 23.20 19.65 -17.23
CA PHE A 642 22.08 20.44 -16.77
C PHE A 642 22.57 21.60 -15.90
N ASP A 643 22.31 22.83 -16.33
CA ASP A 643 22.59 24.05 -15.56
C ASP A 643 21.35 24.44 -14.73
N PRO A 644 21.37 24.31 -13.40
CA PRO A 644 20.24 24.67 -12.56
C PRO A 644 19.93 26.17 -12.51
N LYS A 645 20.85 27.02 -13.00
CA LYS A 645 20.65 28.47 -13.10
C LYS A 645 19.80 28.85 -14.32
N GLN A 646 19.69 27.94 -15.29
CA GLN A 646 18.85 28.09 -16.48
C GLN A 646 18.00 26.82 -16.68
N PRO A 647 17.08 26.50 -15.74
CA PRO A 647 16.29 25.29 -15.80
C PRO A 647 15.18 25.43 -16.84
N SER A 648 15.54 25.68 -18.10
CA SER A 648 14.58 25.64 -19.20
C SER A 648 14.25 24.16 -19.48
N PRO A 649 13.03 23.85 -19.98
CA PRO A 649 12.76 22.51 -20.49
C PRO A 649 13.86 22.18 -21.49
N PHE A 650 14.46 20.98 -21.32
CA PHE A 650 15.52 20.51 -22.19
C PHE A 650 15.12 20.77 -23.66
N ALA A 651 15.73 21.75 -24.31
CA ALA A 651 15.64 21.82 -25.75
C ALA A 651 16.06 20.45 -26.25
N MET A 652 15.14 19.72 -26.87
CA MET A 652 15.44 18.43 -27.45
C MET A 652 16.68 18.63 -28.31
N ILE A 653 17.79 18.03 -27.94
CA ILE A 653 18.88 17.78 -28.85
C ILE A 653 18.26 16.83 -29.86
N ALA A 654 17.94 17.37 -31.03
CA ALA A 654 17.34 16.69 -32.16
C ALA A 654 18.23 15.55 -32.66
#